data_7af80c43ce2d632edb98d8dfccf5e8b6
#
_entry.id   7af80c43ce2d632edb98d8dfccf5e8b6
#
_cell.length_a   1.000
_cell.length_b   1.000
_cell.length_c   1.000
_cell.angle_alpha   90.00
_cell.angle_beta   90.00
_cell.angle_gamma   90.00
#
_symmetry.space_group_name_H-M   'P 1'
#
loop_
_entity.id
_entity.type
_entity.pdbx_description
1 polymer ?
#
loop_
_entity_poly.entity_id
_entity_poly.type
_entity_poly.pdbx_seq_one_letter_code
_entity_poly.pdbx_strand_id
1 'polypeptide(L)'
;MALLKETIRDHSAEERLFIRRAGVALALVVVCFGVLIVNLYRLQIRQHGFYQTRSNQNDIKMLPIAPSRGLIFDRNGTPLVRNVTLYRIEITPSKITDMAALLQALTPIVDLTPEDISAFRDDMHHNSRYKPVTLKTGLSDTEVARFAVNQYRFDGVTIDTYQQREYPYGAQLAHVLGYVSKINDSDLKRLDKAGLSENYAADRNIGKQGIEAYYESELHGTTGYQEVEVDNHGRVIRLLKEQPPKAGKNIYLTLDLPLQQYIESVLKGQRAAVVVEDPRDGGILAMVSSPSYDPNPFVKGIGYQAYKTLLTNPDLPLINRVTQGLYPPASTVKPYMAVSALFAGVITPTTTFFGAPTWTLPGTERRYRDWLKTGHGMLNVTKAIEESADTFFYQVAYEMGIDRIHHWLSQFGYGQSTGIDLNEEYRGVLPSRDWKLKVHKKGWYQGDTVSVGIGQGYWVATPIQMVKALTTLINNGQVKTPHLLYSLQQGNRVTRYQPPAQAAQIGDPHSPYWGIVRNGMYGMANLPNGTGYKLFHTAPYQIAAKSGTSQVFSLKQNQTYNAKMIPVRLRDHIFYTLFAPYKTPRVAMALILENGGGDGVVAGPTARAILDHIFDPANAPQPGDPVQSKPQLNDSADVQR
;
A
#
# COMPACT_ATOMS: atom_id res chain seq x y z
N MET A 1 -116.41 42.13 10.80
CA MET A 1 -116.55 41.78 9.39
C MET A 1 -115.19 41.90 8.74
N ALA A 2 -114.50 40.78 8.66
CA ALA A 2 -113.16 40.71 8.07
C ALA A 2 -113.24 39.79 6.86
N LEU A 3 -113.05 40.35 5.69
CA LEU A 3 -113.03 39.65 4.42
C LEU A 3 -111.70 38.95 4.25
N LEU A 4 -111.76 37.63 4.22
CA LEU A 4 -110.65 36.77 3.82
C LEU A 4 -110.43 36.95 2.32
N LYS A 5 -109.28 37.44 1.94
CA LYS A 5 -108.79 37.45 0.56
C LYS A 5 -108.23 36.06 0.24
N GLU A 6 -109.00 35.22 -0.46
CA GLU A 6 -108.44 34.00 -1.08
C GLU A 6 -107.50 34.42 -2.20
N THR A 7 -106.26 34.12 -2.03
CA THR A 7 -105.25 34.21 -3.11
C THR A 7 -105.50 33.07 -4.06
N ILE A 8 -105.97 33.35 -5.26
CA ILE A 8 -106.02 32.36 -6.35
C ILE A 8 -104.59 31.90 -6.65
N ARG A 9 -104.28 30.70 -6.24
CA ARG A 9 -103.04 30.10 -6.64
C ARG A 9 -103.17 29.60 -8.08
N ASP A 10 -102.38 30.23 -9.00
CA ASP A 10 -102.27 29.77 -10.38
C ASP A 10 -101.32 28.53 -10.44
N HIS A 11 -101.90 27.37 -10.22
CA HIS A 11 -101.19 26.09 -10.23
C HIS A 11 -100.43 25.83 -11.55
N SER A 12 -100.89 26.35 -12.65
CA SER A 12 -100.24 26.23 -13.96
C SER A 12 -98.99 27.13 -14.11
N ALA A 13 -98.93 28.20 -13.40
CA ALA A 13 -97.78 29.10 -13.34
C ALA A 13 -96.68 28.53 -12.38
N GLU A 14 -97.10 27.95 -11.23
CA GLU A 14 -96.21 27.29 -10.29
C GLU A 14 -95.61 26.02 -10.89
N GLU A 15 -96.35 25.21 -11.61
CA GLU A 15 -95.89 23.98 -12.30
C GLU A 15 -94.89 24.30 -13.40
N ARG A 16 -95.10 25.34 -14.20
CA ARG A 16 -94.16 25.83 -15.20
C ARG A 16 -92.85 26.37 -14.57
N LEU A 17 -92.99 27.05 -13.43
CA LEU A 17 -91.84 27.55 -12.71
C LEU A 17 -91.03 26.43 -12.08
N PHE A 18 -91.70 25.43 -11.55
CA PHE A 18 -91.06 24.18 -11.02
C PHE A 18 -90.36 23.38 -12.12
N ILE A 19 -91.04 23.18 -13.26
CA ILE A 19 -90.43 22.47 -14.41
C ILE A 19 -89.23 23.26 -14.94
N ARG A 20 -89.28 24.56 -15.02
CA ARG A 20 -88.12 25.40 -15.41
C ARG A 20 -86.96 25.26 -14.41
N ARG A 21 -87.24 25.36 -13.12
CA ARG A 21 -86.21 25.19 -12.08
C ARG A 21 -85.62 23.75 -12.07
N ALA A 22 -86.46 22.79 -12.20
CA ALA A 22 -86.02 21.39 -12.33
C ALA A 22 -85.19 21.17 -13.60
N GLY A 23 -85.56 21.76 -14.73
CA GLY A 23 -84.81 21.72 -15.97
C GLY A 23 -83.42 22.41 -15.85
N VAL A 24 -83.41 23.60 -15.19
CA VAL A 24 -82.12 24.29 -14.92
C VAL A 24 -81.23 23.47 -13.97
N ALA A 25 -81.83 22.91 -12.91
CA ALA A 25 -81.10 22.05 -12.00
C ALA A 25 -80.51 20.77 -12.70
N LEU A 26 -81.34 20.12 -13.55
CA LEU A 26 -80.90 18.97 -14.34
C LEU A 26 -79.81 19.35 -15.34
N ALA A 27 -79.95 20.52 -16.02
CA ALA A 27 -78.93 21.00 -16.94
C ALA A 27 -77.59 21.26 -16.19
N LEU A 28 -77.66 21.83 -14.99
CA LEU A 28 -76.49 22.10 -14.14
C LEU A 28 -75.82 20.79 -13.69
N VAL A 29 -76.60 19.79 -13.32
CA VAL A 29 -76.06 18.45 -12.97
C VAL A 29 -75.40 17.79 -14.18
N VAL A 30 -76.00 17.85 -15.37
CA VAL A 30 -75.42 17.32 -16.61
C VAL A 30 -74.12 18.02 -16.97
N VAL A 31 -74.05 19.34 -16.81
CA VAL A 31 -72.80 20.11 -17.01
C VAL A 31 -71.74 19.67 -16.00
N CYS A 32 -72.10 19.54 -14.72
CA CYS A 32 -71.17 19.07 -13.70
C CYS A 32 -70.67 17.64 -14.01
N PHE A 33 -71.54 16.73 -14.43
CA PHE A 33 -71.13 15.38 -14.87
C PHE A 33 -70.22 15.42 -16.11
N GLY A 34 -70.52 16.31 -17.07
CA GLY A 34 -69.67 16.50 -18.24
C GLY A 34 -68.27 16.96 -17.86
N VAL A 35 -68.18 17.94 -16.92
CA VAL A 35 -66.86 18.41 -16.39
C VAL A 35 -66.11 17.28 -15.69
N LEU A 36 -66.80 16.46 -14.88
CA LEU A 36 -66.21 15.29 -14.22
C LEU A 36 -65.67 14.25 -15.22
N ILE A 37 -66.47 13.92 -16.25
CA ILE A 37 -66.09 12.95 -17.30
C ILE A 37 -64.85 13.49 -18.07
N VAL A 38 -64.87 14.74 -18.46
CA VAL A 38 -63.74 15.39 -19.15
C VAL A 38 -62.49 15.37 -18.26
N ASN A 39 -62.65 15.67 -16.96
CA ASN A 39 -61.53 15.64 -16.01
C ASN A 39 -61.01 14.21 -15.79
N LEU A 40 -61.91 13.23 -15.70
CA LEU A 40 -61.55 11.81 -15.60
C LEU A 40 -60.81 11.32 -16.85
N TYR A 41 -61.30 11.66 -18.03
CA TYR A 41 -60.67 11.38 -19.30
C TYR A 41 -59.25 12.00 -19.38
N ARG A 42 -59.15 13.26 -18.93
CA ARG A 42 -57.84 13.97 -18.89
C ARG A 42 -56.87 13.30 -17.95
N LEU A 43 -57.28 12.92 -16.74
CA LEU A 43 -56.45 12.26 -15.76
C LEU A 43 -56.09 10.80 -16.16
N GLN A 44 -57.06 10.01 -16.58
CA GLN A 44 -56.86 8.58 -16.79
C GLN A 44 -56.33 8.21 -18.19
N ILE A 45 -56.56 9.06 -19.22
CA ILE A 45 -56.14 8.76 -20.58
C ILE A 45 -55.08 9.72 -21.07
N ARG A 46 -55.31 11.05 -21.05
CA ARG A 46 -54.33 12.01 -21.55
C ARG A 46 -53.11 12.21 -20.65
N GLN A 47 -53.30 12.17 -19.35
CA GLN A 47 -52.25 12.38 -18.35
C GLN A 47 -51.87 11.09 -17.63
N HIS A 48 -52.38 9.94 -18.06
CA HIS A 48 -52.09 8.61 -17.48
C HIS A 48 -50.58 8.37 -17.42
N GLY A 49 -49.85 8.58 -18.51
CA GLY A 49 -48.38 8.42 -18.56
C GLY A 49 -47.65 9.35 -17.57
N PHE A 50 -48.10 10.62 -17.43
CA PHE A 50 -47.49 11.57 -16.51
C PHE A 50 -47.66 11.14 -15.03
N TYR A 51 -48.89 10.73 -14.64
CA TYR A 51 -49.14 10.33 -13.27
C TYR A 51 -48.56 8.96 -12.96
N GLN A 52 -48.53 8.08 -13.94
CA GLN A 52 -47.87 6.77 -13.82
C GLN A 52 -46.34 6.94 -13.68
N THR A 53 -45.73 7.81 -14.48
CA THR A 53 -44.31 8.13 -14.35
C THR A 53 -43.99 8.76 -12.98
N ARG A 54 -44.87 9.62 -12.47
CA ARG A 54 -44.70 10.25 -11.15
C ARG A 54 -44.89 9.27 -10.00
N SER A 55 -45.81 8.31 -10.13
CA SER A 55 -45.99 7.21 -9.18
C SER A 55 -44.77 6.26 -9.24
N ASN A 56 -44.33 5.91 -10.44
CA ASN A 56 -43.15 5.04 -10.64
C ASN A 56 -41.85 5.69 -10.13
N GLN A 57 -41.72 7.02 -10.17
CA GLN A 57 -40.56 7.72 -9.61
C GLN A 57 -40.47 7.58 -8.08
N ASN A 58 -41.58 7.43 -7.39
CA ASN A 58 -41.55 7.20 -5.93
C ASN A 58 -41.23 5.72 -5.57
N ASP A 59 -41.40 4.81 -6.52
CA ASP A 59 -41.20 3.38 -6.36
C ASP A 59 -39.92 2.85 -7.05
N ILE A 60 -39.13 3.73 -7.67
CA ILE A 60 -37.85 3.37 -8.29
C ILE A 60 -36.72 3.55 -7.29
N LYS A 61 -35.93 2.50 -7.10
CA LYS A 61 -34.70 2.54 -6.32
C LYS A 61 -33.48 2.23 -7.19
N MET A 62 -32.40 2.96 -6.92
CA MET A 62 -31.07 2.66 -7.48
C MET A 62 -30.33 1.72 -6.52
N LEU A 63 -30.06 0.49 -6.98
CA LEU A 63 -29.25 -0.46 -6.24
C LEU A 63 -27.85 -0.47 -6.85
N PRO A 64 -26.81 -0.17 -6.06
CA PRO A 64 -25.44 -0.17 -6.57
C PRO A 64 -24.93 -1.59 -6.74
N ILE A 65 -24.13 -1.81 -7.81
CA ILE A 65 -23.45 -3.08 -8.12
C ILE A 65 -21.94 -2.86 -7.95
N ALA A 66 -21.31 -3.65 -7.08
CA ALA A 66 -19.87 -3.56 -6.85
C ALA A 66 -19.07 -3.93 -8.11
N PRO A 67 -18.03 -3.17 -8.46
CA PRO A 67 -17.11 -3.54 -9.53
C PRO A 67 -16.19 -4.68 -9.11
N SER A 68 -15.70 -5.47 -10.06
CA SER A 68 -14.60 -6.38 -9.83
C SER A 68 -13.31 -5.58 -9.61
N ARG A 69 -12.64 -5.79 -8.48
CA ARG A 69 -11.36 -5.16 -8.17
C ARG A 69 -10.26 -5.69 -9.10
N GLY A 70 -9.41 -4.82 -9.62
CA GLY A 70 -8.28 -5.19 -10.48
C GLY A 70 -7.32 -6.17 -9.82
N LEU A 71 -6.67 -7.00 -10.63
CA LEU A 71 -5.66 -7.96 -10.16
C LEU A 71 -4.28 -7.31 -10.09
N ILE A 72 -3.39 -7.90 -9.30
CA ILE A 72 -1.99 -7.46 -9.17
C ILE A 72 -1.09 -8.62 -9.59
N PHE A 73 -0.14 -8.31 -10.48
CA PHE A 73 0.80 -9.27 -11.05
C PHE A 73 2.24 -8.84 -10.78
N ASP A 74 3.16 -9.79 -10.76
CA ASP A 74 4.59 -9.51 -10.81
C ASP A 74 5.02 -9.08 -12.22
N ARG A 75 6.32 -8.77 -12.40
CA ARG A 75 6.90 -8.39 -13.69
C ARG A 75 6.82 -9.47 -14.77
N ASN A 76 6.64 -10.73 -14.38
CA ASN A 76 6.58 -11.88 -15.27
C ASN A 76 5.13 -12.30 -15.59
N GLY A 77 4.12 -11.57 -15.06
CA GLY A 77 2.71 -11.87 -15.24
C GLY A 77 2.15 -12.90 -14.25
N THR A 78 2.91 -13.26 -13.20
CA THR A 78 2.41 -14.14 -12.15
C THR A 78 1.42 -13.39 -11.26
N PRO A 79 0.19 -13.92 -11.03
CA PRO A 79 -0.78 -13.25 -10.19
C PRO A 79 -0.35 -13.27 -8.72
N LEU A 80 -0.17 -12.09 -8.13
CA LEU A 80 0.20 -11.92 -6.74
C LEU A 80 -1.01 -11.82 -5.82
N VAL A 81 -2.16 -11.44 -6.38
CA VAL A 81 -3.44 -11.30 -5.67
C VAL A 81 -4.55 -11.85 -6.55
N ARG A 82 -5.55 -12.48 -5.93
CA ARG A 82 -6.73 -13.05 -6.60
C ARG A 82 -8.02 -12.51 -6.01
N ASN A 83 -9.09 -12.54 -6.80
CA ASN A 83 -10.45 -12.38 -6.33
C ASN A 83 -11.11 -13.75 -6.36
N VAL A 84 -11.47 -14.28 -5.20
CA VAL A 84 -12.14 -15.60 -5.06
C VAL A 84 -13.61 -15.36 -4.88
N THR A 85 -14.43 -16.05 -5.65
CA THR A 85 -15.87 -16.02 -5.44
C THR A 85 -16.22 -16.97 -4.30
N LEU A 86 -16.83 -16.42 -3.27
CA LEU A 86 -17.27 -17.15 -2.09
C LEU A 86 -18.78 -16.99 -1.91
N TYR A 87 -19.36 -17.85 -1.09
CA TYR A 87 -20.78 -17.82 -0.73
C TYR A 87 -20.98 -17.18 0.64
N ARG A 88 -22.08 -16.44 0.77
CA ARG A 88 -22.59 -15.90 2.03
C ARG A 88 -24.06 -16.26 2.18
N ILE A 89 -24.49 -16.45 3.41
CA ILE A 89 -25.90 -16.61 3.73
C ILE A 89 -26.45 -15.31 4.28
N GLU A 90 -27.57 -14.88 3.76
CA GLU A 90 -28.24 -13.63 4.11
C GLU A 90 -29.66 -13.89 4.58
N ILE A 91 -30.10 -13.11 5.55
CA ILE A 91 -31.47 -13.14 6.08
C ILE A 91 -32.13 -11.80 5.81
N THR A 92 -33.38 -11.82 5.32
CA THR A 92 -34.23 -10.63 5.24
C THR A 92 -35.12 -10.57 6.49
N PRO A 93 -34.81 -9.73 7.50
CA PRO A 93 -35.46 -9.80 8.81
C PRO A 93 -36.98 -9.61 8.77
N SER A 94 -37.50 -8.81 7.82
CA SER A 94 -38.95 -8.57 7.67
C SER A 94 -39.76 -9.83 7.26
N LYS A 95 -39.10 -10.85 6.76
CA LYS A 95 -39.73 -12.13 6.36
C LYS A 95 -39.70 -13.17 7.48
N ILE A 96 -39.03 -12.88 8.59
CA ILE A 96 -38.82 -13.83 9.67
C ILE A 96 -39.74 -13.50 10.84
N THR A 97 -40.55 -14.49 11.26
CA THR A 97 -41.48 -14.36 12.38
C THR A 97 -40.76 -14.63 13.71
N ASP A 98 -39.92 -15.67 13.76
CA ASP A 98 -39.13 -16.03 14.94
C ASP A 98 -37.65 -16.17 14.56
N MET A 99 -36.87 -15.15 14.85
CA MET A 99 -35.44 -15.10 14.55
C MET A 99 -34.63 -16.09 15.40
N ALA A 100 -35.05 -16.34 16.64
CA ALA A 100 -34.32 -17.25 17.52
C ALA A 100 -34.46 -18.71 17.05
N ALA A 101 -35.66 -19.12 16.71
CA ALA A 101 -35.94 -20.44 16.14
C ALA A 101 -35.22 -20.64 14.80
N LEU A 102 -35.21 -19.62 13.94
CA LEU A 102 -34.51 -19.66 12.65
C LEU A 102 -33.00 -19.89 12.86
N LEU A 103 -32.33 -19.10 13.70
CA LEU A 103 -30.89 -19.23 13.96
C LEU A 103 -30.55 -20.60 14.55
N GLN A 104 -31.39 -21.11 15.45
CA GLN A 104 -31.20 -22.45 16.00
C GLN A 104 -31.33 -23.55 14.93
N ALA A 105 -32.27 -23.41 13.99
CA ALA A 105 -32.43 -24.35 12.90
C ALA A 105 -31.33 -24.27 11.83
N LEU A 106 -30.75 -23.10 11.60
CA LEU A 106 -29.65 -22.89 10.63
C LEU A 106 -28.31 -23.36 11.19
N THR A 107 -28.10 -23.31 12.50
CA THR A 107 -26.81 -23.65 13.15
C THR A 107 -26.22 -24.99 12.67
N PRO A 108 -26.95 -26.13 12.62
CA PRO A 108 -26.36 -27.38 12.17
C PRO A 108 -26.23 -27.49 10.62
N ILE A 109 -26.83 -26.59 9.87
CA ILE A 109 -26.80 -26.59 8.40
C ILE A 109 -25.57 -25.84 7.88
N VAL A 110 -25.30 -24.68 8.44
CA VAL A 110 -24.20 -23.81 7.99
C VAL A 110 -23.16 -23.55 9.11
N ASP A 111 -23.05 -24.46 10.05
CA ASP A 111 -22.04 -24.49 11.12
C ASP A 111 -21.84 -23.09 11.76
N LEU A 112 -22.94 -22.46 12.26
CA LEU A 112 -22.89 -21.12 12.84
C LEU A 112 -22.13 -21.12 14.17
N THR A 113 -21.24 -20.12 14.31
CA THR A 113 -20.54 -19.86 15.57
C THR A 113 -21.29 -18.80 16.40
N PRO A 114 -21.06 -18.72 17.73
CA PRO A 114 -21.60 -17.63 18.54
C PRO A 114 -21.19 -16.25 18.05
N GLU A 115 -19.98 -16.11 17.48
CA GLU A 115 -19.45 -14.89 16.90
C GLU A 115 -20.25 -14.47 15.66
N ASP A 116 -20.59 -15.40 14.75
CA ASP A 116 -21.43 -15.13 13.58
C ASP A 116 -22.80 -14.58 14.00
N ILE A 117 -23.41 -15.19 15.02
CA ILE A 117 -24.71 -14.78 15.53
C ILE A 117 -24.64 -13.39 16.20
N SER A 118 -23.55 -13.10 16.94
CA SER A 118 -23.35 -11.79 17.55
C SER A 118 -23.18 -10.70 16.51
N ALA A 119 -22.30 -10.93 15.50
CA ALA A 119 -22.07 -10.00 14.42
C ALA A 119 -23.34 -9.73 13.59
N PHE A 120 -24.13 -10.79 13.31
CA PHE A 120 -25.41 -10.66 12.64
C PHE A 120 -26.39 -9.78 13.40
N ARG A 121 -26.49 -9.95 14.72
CA ARG A 121 -27.38 -9.13 15.59
C ARG A 121 -26.97 -7.66 15.57
N ASP A 122 -25.69 -7.38 15.65
CA ASP A 122 -25.16 -6.03 15.59
C ASP A 122 -25.45 -5.38 14.22
N ASP A 123 -25.19 -6.11 13.13
CA ASP A 123 -25.49 -5.64 11.77
C ASP A 123 -27.00 -5.41 11.55
N MET A 124 -27.85 -6.24 12.14
CA MET A 124 -29.31 -6.12 12.07
C MET A 124 -29.83 -4.83 12.74
N HIS A 125 -29.20 -4.36 13.81
CA HIS A 125 -29.55 -3.11 14.49
C HIS A 125 -29.24 -1.85 13.65
N HIS A 126 -28.25 -1.94 12.76
CA HIS A 126 -27.78 -0.83 11.92
C HIS A 126 -28.40 -0.82 10.51
N ASN A 127 -29.12 -1.88 10.13
CA ASN A 127 -29.69 -2.03 8.79
C ASN A 127 -31.23 -1.99 8.80
N SER A 128 -31.83 -1.63 7.65
CA SER A 128 -33.26 -1.69 7.45
C SER A 128 -33.71 -3.17 7.50
N ARG A 129 -34.82 -3.44 8.25
CA ARG A 129 -35.42 -4.77 8.36
C ARG A 129 -35.86 -5.41 7.02
N TYR A 130 -36.00 -4.60 5.97
CA TYR A 130 -36.41 -5.05 4.64
C TYR A 130 -35.24 -5.37 3.71
N LYS A 131 -34.00 -5.09 4.12
CA LYS A 131 -32.81 -5.44 3.37
C LYS A 131 -32.22 -6.77 3.87
N PRO A 132 -31.61 -7.57 2.97
CA PRO A 132 -30.84 -8.73 3.39
C PRO A 132 -29.68 -8.30 4.32
N VAL A 133 -29.51 -9.03 5.41
CA VAL A 133 -28.39 -8.87 6.36
C VAL A 133 -27.59 -10.16 6.35
N THR A 134 -26.28 -10.04 6.23
CA THR A 134 -25.38 -11.21 6.16
C THR A 134 -25.30 -11.89 7.51
N LEU A 135 -25.62 -13.19 7.55
CA LEU A 135 -25.50 -14.04 8.76
C LEU A 135 -24.09 -14.64 8.87
N LYS A 136 -23.57 -15.17 7.76
CA LYS A 136 -22.25 -15.79 7.70
C LYS A 136 -21.66 -15.63 6.31
N THR A 137 -20.34 -15.41 6.24
CA THR A 137 -19.56 -15.34 5.01
C THR A 137 -18.62 -16.54 4.88
N GLY A 138 -18.20 -16.85 3.64
CA GLY A 138 -17.22 -17.92 3.40
C GLY A 138 -17.76 -19.32 3.64
N LEU A 139 -19.03 -19.57 3.23
CA LEU A 139 -19.58 -20.90 3.30
C LEU A 139 -18.79 -21.86 2.42
N SER A 140 -18.53 -23.05 2.95
CA SER A 140 -17.99 -24.18 2.19
C SER A 140 -19.02 -24.76 1.22
N ASP A 141 -18.56 -25.45 0.18
CA ASP A 141 -19.46 -26.12 -0.77
C ASP A 141 -20.40 -27.12 -0.07
N THR A 142 -19.93 -27.74 1.01
CA THR A 142 -20.74 -28.65 1.83
C THR A 142 -21.86 -27.93 2.56
N GLU A 143 -21.60 -26.74 3.12
CA GLU A 143 -22.63 -25.92 3.78
C GLU A 143 -23.63 -25.38 2.76
N VAL A 144 -23.16 -24.95 1.59
CA VAL A 144 -24.02 -24.52 0.48
C VAL A 144 -24.93 -25.65 0.04
N ALA A 145 -24.40 -26.87 -0.17
CA ALA A 145 -25.18 -28.02 -0.55
C ALA A 145 -26.21 -28.42 0.53
N ARG A 146 -25.80 -28.43 1.81
CA ARG A 146 -26.72 -28.72 2.94
C ARG A 146 -27.86 -27.69 3.00
N PHE A 147 -27.54 -26.41 2.80
CA PHE A 147 -28.58 -25.38 2.79
C PHE A 147 -29.50 -25.52 1.57
N ALA A 148 -28.95 -25.73 0.37
CA ALA A 148 -29.75 -25.85 -0.87
C ALA A 148 -30.83 -26.95 -0.77
N VAL A 149 -30.51 -28.10 -0.19
CA VAL A 149 -31.48 -29.21 0.05
C VAL A 149 -32.56 -28.81 1.05
N ASN A 150 -32.28 -27.91 1.99
CA ASN A 150 -33.18 -27.46 3.05
C ASN A 150 -33.84 -26.10 2.77
N GLN A 151 -33.48 -25.41 1.68
CA GLN A 151 -33.90 -24.03 1.39
C GLN A 151 -35.39 -23.80 1.45
N TYR A 152 -36.21 -24.79 1.01
CA TYR A 152 -37.65 -24.72 1.05
C TYR A 152 -38.26 -24.52 2.45
N ARG A 153 -37.48 -24.77 3.51
CA ARG A 153 -37.88 -24.63 4.91
C ARG A 153 -37.64 -23.20 5.46
N PHE A 154 -36.86 -22.38 4.74
CA PHE A 154 -36.32 -21.10 5.24
C PHE A 154 -36.72 -19.95 4.31
N ASP A 155 -37.97 -19.52 4.42
CA ASP A 155 -38.41 -18.32 3.69
C ASP A 155 -37.65 -17.10 4.23
N GLY A 156 -37.21 -16.22 3.34
CA GLY A 156 -36.42 -15.03 3.69
C GLY A 156 -34.93 -15.25 3.96
N VAL A 157 -34.42 -16.48 3.77
CA VAL A 157 -32.99 -16.81 3.82
C VAL A 157 -32.52 -17.15 2.39
N THR A 158 -31.40 -16.54 1.99
CA THR A 158 -30.82 -16.74 0.65
C THR A 158 -29.31 -16.93 0.74
N ILE A 159 -28.77 -17.70 -0.19
CA ILE A 159 -27.32 -17.71 -0.45
C ILE A 159 -27.05 -16.73 -1.59
N ASP A 160 -26.05 -15.88 -1.39
CA ASP A 160 -25.54 -14.96 -2.39
C ASP A 160 -24.03 -15.14 -2.55
N THR A 161 -23.50 -14.76 -3.69
CA THR A 161 -22.07 -14.81 -3.98
C THR A 161 -21.43 -13.44 -3.78
N TYR A 162 -20.19 -13.42 -3.32
CA TYR A 162 -19.39 -12.20 -3.25
C TYR A 162 -17.93 -12.48 -3.59
N GLN A 163 -17.21 -11.47 -4.05
CA GLN A 163 -15.77 -11.59 -4.31
C GLN A 163 -14.98 -11.22 -3.05
N GLN A 164 -14.06 -12.09 -2.67
CA GLN A 164 -13.13 -11.87 -1.58
C GLN A 164 -11.70 -11.78 -2.11
N ARG A 165 -10.94 -10.79 -1.63
CA ARG A 165 -9.53 -10.65 -1.93
C ARG A 165 -8.73 -11.75 -1.25
N GLU A 166 -7.82 -12.39 -2.00
CA GLU A 166 -6.92 -13.43 -1.51
C GLU A 166 -5.47 -13.09 -1.86
N TYR A 167 -4.57 -13.31 -0.92
CA TYR A 167 -3.13 -13.11 -1.04
C TYR A 167 -2.43 -14.47 -0.96
N PRO A 168 -2.22 -15.17 -2.09
CA PRO A 168 -1.73 -16.56 -2.11
C PRO A 168 -0.36 -16.75 -1.47
N TYR A 169 0.48 -15.70 -1.51
CA TYR A 169 1.84 -15.72 -0.97
C TYR A 169 1.94 -15.25 0.49
N GLY A 170 0.80 -14.93 1.12
CA GLY A 170 0.70 -14.60 2.53
C GLY A 170 1.73 -13.57 2.99
N ALA A 171 2.52 -13.93 4.01
CA ALA A 171 3.49 -13.03 4.63
C ALA A 171 4.59 -12.53 3.68
N GLN A 172 4.90 -13.26 2.60
CA GLN A 172 6.02 -12.93 1.70
C GLN A 172 5.86 -11.59 0.98
N LEU A 173 4.63 -11.14 0.76
CA LEU A 173 4.35 -9.93 0.00
C LEU A 173 3.54 -8.89 0.78
N ALA A 174 3.23 -9.15 2.06
CA ALA A 174 2.34 -8.31 2.85
C ALA A 174 2.78 -6.83 2.89
N HIS A 175 4.07 -6.56 3.03
CA HIS A 175 4.61 -5.21 3.10
C HIS A 175 4.67 -4.48 1.75
N VAL A 176 4.59 -5.20 0.63
CA VAL A 176 4.49 -4.62 -0.71
C VAL A 176 3.03 -4.42 -1.07
N LEU A 177 2.25 -5.51 -1.02
CA LEU A 177 0.86 -5.51 -1.48
C LEU A 177 -0.05 -4.75 -0.50
N GLY A 178 0.22 -4.86 0.79
CA GLY A 178 -0.73 -4.44 1.82
C GLY A 178 -1.94 -5.37 1.85
N TYR A 179 -3.09 -4.82 2.19
CA TYR A 179 -4.35 -5.57 2.24
C TYR A 179 -5.56 -4.66 2.10
N VAL A 180 -6.69 -5.27 1.73
CA VAL A 180 -8.01 -4.65 1.82
C VAL A 180 -8.69 -5.08 3.12
N SER A 181 -9.48 -4.18 3.72
CA SER A 181 -10.28 -4.50 4.90
C SER A 181 -11.56 -3.66 4.93
N LYS A 182 -12.47 -3.97 5.85
CA LYS A 182 -13.75 -3.26 5.99
C LYS A 182 -13.56 -1.75 6.04
N ILE A 183 -14.43 -1.03 5.31
CA ILE A 183 -14.54 0.42 5.35
C ILE A 183 -14.96 0.83 6.77
N ASN A 184 -14.21 1.73 7.39
CA ASN A 184 -14.49 2.26 8.72
C ASN A 184 -14.92 3.74 8.65
N ASP A 185 -15.28 4.33 9.79
CA ASP A 185 -15.78 5.72 9.85
C ASP A 185 -14.77 6.75 9.32
N SER A 186 -13.47 6.50 9.48
CA SER A 186 -12.44 7.40 8.95
C SER A 186 -12.33 7.31 7.43
N ASP A 187 -12.53 6.10 6.87
CA ASP A 187 -12.59 5.90 5.43
C ASP A 187 -13.82 6.58 4.83
N LEU A 188 -15.00 6.41 5.47
CA LEU A 188 -16.24 7.06 5.03
C LEU A 188 -16.07 8.58 4.97
N LYS A 189 -15.50 9.19 6.00
CA LYS A 189 -15.22 10.64 6.00
C LYS A 189 -14.26 11.07 4.89
N ARG A 190 -13.25 10.24 4.60
CA ARG A 190 -12.30 10.49 3.52
C ARG A 190 -12.96 10.38 2.15
N LEU A 191 -13.78 9.35 1.94
CA LEU A 191 -14.54 9.14 0.70
C LEU A 191 -15.54 10.25 0.46
N ASP A 192 -16.27 10.67 1.50
CA ASP A 192 -17.24 11.77 1.43
C ASP A 192 -16.56 13.09 1.05
N LYS A 193 -15.45 13.41 1.72
CA LYS A 193 -14.64 14.61 1.40
C LYS A 193 -14.08 14.57 -0.04
N ALA A 194 -13.81 13.38 -0.58
CA ALA A 194 -13.35 13.20 -1.95
C ALA A 194 -14.48 13.12 -2.98
N GLY A 195 -15.76 13.13 -2.56
CA GLY A 195 -16.92 12.96 -3.44
C GLY A 195 -17.05 11.56 -4.04
N LEU A 196 -16.50 10.53 -3.36
CA LEU A 196 -16.45 9.15 -3.84
C LEU A 196 -17.43 8.21 -3.13
N SER A 197 -18.23 8.70 -2.18
CA SER A 197 -19.14 7.87 -1.38
C SER A 197 -20.10 7.02 -2.23
N GLU A 198 -20.60 7.55 -3.34
CA GLU A 198 -21.48 6.82 -4.26
C GLU A 198 -20.73 5.65 -4.94
N ASN A 199 -19.47 5.85 -5.31
CA ASN A 199 -18.67 4.82 -5.97
C ASN A 199 -18.33 3.64 -5.05
N TYR A 200 -18.46 3.80 -3.72
CA TYR A 200 -18.26 2.76 -2.72
C TYR A 200 -19.56 2.25 -2.08
N ALA A 201 -20.72 2.65 -2.61
CA ALA A 201 -22.02 2.31 -2.02
C ALA A 201 -22.33 0.79 -2.00
N ALA A 202 -21.72 0.02 -2.92
CA ALA A 202 -21.85 -1.44 -2.98
C ALA A 202 -20.71 -2.19 -2.31
N ASP A 203 -19.61 -1.50 -2.00
CA ASP A 203 -18.40 -2.13 -1.48
C ASP A 203 -18.32 -2.11 0.04
N ARG A 204 -17.78 -3.18 0.58
CA ARG A 204 -17.55 -3.30 2.03
C ARG A 204 -16.09 -3.12 2.42
N ASN A 205 -15.17 -3.24 1.46
CA ASN A 205 -13.73 -3.23 1.66
C ASN A 205 -13.05 -2.11 0.87
N ILE A 206 -11.92 -1.64 1.40
CA ILE A 206 -11.05 -0.65 0.78
C ILE A 206 -9.59 -1.00 1.07
N GLY A 207 -8.67 -0.63 0.21
CA GLY A 207 -7.24 -0.77 0.44
C GLY A 207 -6.78 0.04 1.66
N LYS A 208 -6.04 -0.61 2.56
CA LYS A 208 -5.60 -0.01 3.84
C LYS A 208 -4.12 0.33 3.84
N GLN A 209 -3.30 -0.46 3.19
CA GLN A 209 -1.84 -0.32 3.15
C GLN A 209 -1.29 -0.80 1.81
N GLY A 210 -0.03 -0.49 1.55
CA GLY A 210 0.73 -0.98 0.41
C GLY A 210 0.17 -0.54 -0.94
N ILE A 211 0.41 -1.35 -1.96
CA ILE A 211 -0.09 -1.15 -3.34
C ILE A 211 -1.62 -1.10 -3.36
N GLU A 212 -2.29 -1.91 -2.53
CA GLU A 212 -3.75 -1.89 -2.42
C GLU A 212 -4.32 -0.53 -2.03
N ALA A 213 -3.63 0.21 -1.15
CA ALA A 213 -4.04 1.55 -0.73
C ALA A 213 -3.54 2.64 -1.67
N TYR A 214 -2.30 2.53 -2.16
CA TYR A 214 -1.72 3.57 -3.00
C TYR A 214 -2.43 3.67 -4.37
N TYR A 215 -2.74 2.53 -4.97
CA TYR A 215 -3.45 2.43 -6.25
C TYR A 215 -4.94 2.10 -6.09
N GLU A 216 -5.54 2.45 -4.95
CA GLU A 216 -6.97 2.19 -4.68
C GLU A 216 -7.87 2.69 -5.81
N SER A 217 -7.66 3.93 -6.30
CA SER A 217 -8.46 4.52 -7.38
C SER A 217 -8.38 3.77 -8.71
N GLU A 218 -7.25 3.09 -8.96
CA GLU A 218 -7.04 2.31 -10.17
C GLU A 218 -7.60 0.89 -10.04
N LEU A 219 -7.42 0.31 -8.85
CA LEU A 219 -7.83 -1.07 -8.54
C LEU A 219 -9.33 -1.21 -8.32
N HIS A 220 -9.99 -0.21 -7.74
CA HIS A 220 -11.40 -0.31 -7.33
C HIS A 220 -12.35 -0.43 -8.52
N GLY A 221 -12.19 0.42 -9.54
CA GLY A 221 -13.11 0.50 -10.67
C GLY A 221 -14.27 1.48 -10.46
N THR A 222 -15.37 1.28 -11.19
CA THR A 222 -16.54 2.14 -11.12
C THR A 222 -17.80 1.33 -10.84
N THR A 223 -18.52 1.68 -9.79
CA THR A 223 -19.79 1.06 -9.38
C THR A 223 -20.83 1.18 -10.47
N GLY A 224 -21.52 0.06 -10.76
CA GLY A 224 -22.71 0.00 -11.61
C GLY A 224 -23.98 0.23 -10.81
N TYR A 225 -25.11 0.33 -11.50
CA TYR A 225 -26.41 0.56 -10.86
C TYR A 225 -27.51 -0.22 -11.56
N GLN A 226 -28.44 -0.75 -10.75
CA GLN A 226 -29.72 -1.28 -11.20
C GLN A 226 -30.84 -0.34 -10.77
N GLU A 227 -31.63 0.12 -11.73
CA GLU A 227 -32.91 0.78 -11.47
C GLU A 227 -33.96 -0.31 -11.28
N VAL A 228 -34.49 -0.44 -10.07
CA VAL A 228 -35.48 -1.45 -9.74
C VAL A 228 -36.77 -0.80 -9.28
N GLU A 229 -37.91 -1.38 -9.70
CA GLU A 229 -39.20 -1.02 -9.14
C GLU A 229 -39.42 -1.81 -7.84
N VAL A 230 -39.80 -1.09 -6.78
CA VAL A 230 -40.01 -1.69 -5.45
C VAL A 230 -41.41 -1.43 -4.97
N ASP A 231 -41.94 -2.36 -4.14
CA ASP A 231 -43.23 -2.16 -3.47
C ASP A 231 -43.11 -1.18 -2.29
N ASN A 232 -44.23 -0.89 -1.62
CA ASN A 232 -44.31 -0.04 -0.45
C ASN A 232 -43.46 -0.53 0.76
N HIS A 233 -42.97 -1.78 0.72
CA HIS A 233 -42.07 -2.36 1.72
C HIS A 233 -40.61 -2.37 1.25
N GLY A 234 -40.34 -1.85 0.04
CA GLY A 234 -39.01 -1.80 -0.55
C GLY A 234 -38.51 -3.12 -1.14
N ARG A 235 -39.43 -4.11 -1.42
CA ARG A 235 -39.08 -5.35 -2.10
C ARG A 235 -39.02 -5.11 -3.60
N VAL A 236 -38.00 -5.66 -4.26
CA VAL A 236 -37.83 -5.55 -5.71
C VAL A 236 -38.93 -6.32 -6.42
N ILE A 237 -39.71 -5.62 -7.26
CA ILE A 237 -40.76 -6.19 -8.12
C ILE A 237 -40.19 -6.59 -9.46
N ARG A 238 -39.39 -5.70 -10.08
CA ARG A 238 -38.70 -5.94 -11.36
C ARG A 238 -37.52 -5.04 -11.59
N LEU A 239 -36.60 -5.49 -12.42
CA LEU A 239 -35.51 -4.70 -12.95
C LEU A 239 -36.00 -3.83 -14.13
N LEU A 240 -35.77 -2.53 -14.08
CA LEU A 240 -36.15 -1.58 -15.11
C LEU A 240 -34.99 -1.30 -16.07
N LYS A 241 -33.80 -1.06 -15.50
CA LYS A 241 -32.58 -0.74 -16.25
C LYS A 241 -31.35 -1.20 -15.47
N GLU A 242 -30.32 -1.57 -16.20
CA GLU A 242 -29.02 -1.91 -15.62
C GLU A 242 -27.91 -1.14 -16.31
N GLN A 243 -27.04 -0.54 -15.51
CA GLN A 243 -25.76 0.00 -15.91
C GLN A 243 -24.68 -0.87 -15.28
N PRO A 244 -23.99 -1.72 -16.05
CA PRO A 244 -23.00 -2.65 -15.50
C PRO A 244 -21.82 -1.89 -14.89
N PRO A 245 -21.20 -2.43 -13.83
CA PRO A 245 -20.00 -1.87 -13.25
C PRO A 245 -18.83 -1.97 -14.22
N LYS A 246 -17.84 -1.08 -14.05
CA LYS A 246 -16.57 -1.16 -14.77
C LYS A 246 -15.50 -1.70 -13.84
N ALA A 247 -14.91 -2.82 -14.19
CA ALA A 247 -13.83 -3.43 -13.42
C ALA A 247 -12.64 -2.48 -13.26
N GLY A 248 -11.96 -2.59 -12.13
CA GLY A 248 -10.71 -1.91 -11.88
C GLY A 248 -9.60 -2.35 -12.85
N LYS A 249 -8.54 -1.54 -12.92
CA LYS A 249 -7.38 -1.84 -13.75
C LYS A 249 -6.51 -2.91 -13.08
N ASN A 250 -5.95 -3.79 -13.89
CA ASN A 250 -4.90 -4.68 -13.43
C ASN A 250 -3.58 -3.93 -13.31
N ILE A 251 -2.81 -4.28 -12.29
CA ILE A 251 -1.49 -3.68 -12.00
C ILE A 251 -0.42 -4.73 -12.21
N TYR A 252 0.60 -4.39 -12.99
CA TYR A 252 1.84 -5.16 -13.10
C TYR A 252 2.92 -4.41 -12.32
N LEU A 253 3.60 -5.12 -11.42
CA LEU A 253 4.69 -4.57 -10.62
C LEU A 253 6.04 -4.83 -11.28
N THR A 254 7.04 -4.05 -10.90
CA THR A 254 8.45 -4.29 -11.26
C THR A 254 9.05 -5.46 -10.50
N LEU A 255 8.35 -5.94 -9.46
CA LEU A 255 8.77 -6.98 -8.54
C LEU A 255 8.91 -8.32 -9.25
N ASP A 256 9.98 -9.05 -8.92
CA ASP A 256 10.28 -10.41 -9.36
C ASP A 256 9.97 -11.38 -8.23
N LEU A 257 8.89 -12.15 -8.36
CA LEU A 257 8.43 -13.03 -7.29
C LEU A 257 9.45 -14.12 -6.91
N PRO A 258 10.09 -14.82 -7.85
CA PRO A 258 11.16 -15.78 -7.51
C PRO A 258 12.30 -15.18 -6.71
N LEU A 259 12.75 -13.96 -7.06
CA LEU A 259 13.79 -13.25 -6.32
C LEU A 259 13.32 -12.88 -4.92
N GLN A 260 12.09 -12.36 -4.78
CA GLN A 260 11.48 -12.04 -3.49
C GLN A 260 11.46 -13.26 -2.56
N GLN A 261 11.00 -14.39 -3.06
CA GLN A 261 10.94 -15.65 -2.31
C GLN A 261 12.32 -16.19 -1.93
N TYR A 262 13.29 -16.10 -2.84
CA TYR A 262 14.65 -16.49 -2.56
C TYR A 262 15.26 -15.67 -1.42
N ILE A 263 15.11 -14.34 -1.45
CA ILE A 263 15.64 -13.47 -0.41
C ILE A 263 15.05 -13.84 0.96
N GLU A 264 13.74 -14.06 1.04
CA GLU A 264 13.11 -14.51 2.29
C GLU A 264 13.66 -15.85 2.80
N SER A 265 13.90 -16.79 1.88
CA SER A 265 14.43 -18.11 2.23
C SER A 265 15.83 -18.04 2.84
N VAL A 266 16.69 -17.14 2.34
CA VAL A 266 18.06 -16.97 2.86
C VAL A 266 18.12 -16.16 4.15
N LEU A 267 17.13 -15.30 4.41
CA LEU A 267 17.00 -14.55 5.66
C LEU A 267 16.57 -15.43 6.85
N LYS A 268 15.90 -16.54 6.61
CA LYS A 268 15.50 -17.54 7.63
C LYS A 268 14.76 -16.91 8.83
N GLY A 269 13.93 -15.93 8.59
CA GLY A 269 13.16 -15.24 9.63
C GLY A 269 13.97 -14.26 10.50
N GLN A 270 15.22 -13.98 10.16
CA GLN A 270 16.00 -12.93 10.84
C GLN A 270 15.37 -11.56 10.64
N ARG A 271 15.53 -10.66 11.62
CA ARG A 271 15.08 -9.29 11.50
C ARG A 271 15.96 -8.56 10.50
N ALA A 272 15.39 -8.26 9.35
CA ALA A 272 16.12 -7.73 8.21
C ALA A 272 15.24 -6.87 7.30
N ALA A 273 15.91 -6.03 6.53
CA ALA A 273 15.34 -5.34 5.38
C ALA A 273 16.25 -5.53 4.19
N VAL A 274 15.69 -5.92 3.05
CA VAL A 274 16.40 -6.01 1.78
C VAL A 274 15.58 -5.33 0.71
N VAL A 275 16.22 -4.43 -0.03
CA VAL A 275 15.63 -3.83 -1.23
C VAL A 275 16.61 -3.95 -2.37
N VAL A 276 16.11 -4.47 -3.50
CA VAL A 276 16.85 -4.65 -4.76
C VAL A 276 16.16 -3.81 -5.82
N GLU A 277 16.91 -2.91 -6.45
CA GLU A 277 16.43 -1.95 -7.45
C GLU A 277 17.19 -2.11 -8.77
N ASP A 278 16.49 -1.95 -9.88
CA ASP A 278 17.13 -1.77 -11.18
C ASP A 278 17.62 -0.32 -11.30
N PRO A 279 18.94 -0.08 -11.31
CA PRO A 279 19.44 1.29 -11.33
C PRO A 279 19.19 2.04 -12.64
N ARG A 280 18.74 1.36 -13.69
CA ARG A 280 18.49 1.97 -15.00
C ARG A 280 17.24 2.85 -14.99
N ASP A 281 16.21 2.44 -14.27
CA ASP A 281 14.91 3.12 -14.22
C ASP A 281 14.39 3.40 -12.80
N GLY A 282 14.89 2.73 -11.77
CA GLY A 282 14.42 2.84 -10.39
C GLY A 282 13.38 1.78 -10.01
N GLY A 283 13.12 0.81 -10.88
CA GLY A 283 12.15 -0.27 -10.63
C GLY A 283 12.60 -1.21 -9.50
N ILE A 284 11.75 -1.42 -8.51
CA ILE A 284 12.03 -2.32 -7.39
C ILE A 284 11.82 -3.76 -7.81
N LEU A 285 12.89 -4.54 -7.82
CA LEU A 285 12.89 -5.96 -8.18
C LEU A 285 12.50 -6.86 -7.00
N ALA A 286 12.88 -6.48 -5.78
CA ALA A 286 12.48 -7.15 -4.56
C ALA A 286 12.49 -6.17 -3.39
N MET A 287 11.53 -6.34 -2.46
CA MET A 287 11.40 -5.54 -1.26
C MET A 287 10.94 -6.44 -0.10
N VAL A 288 11.89 -6.86 0.73
CA VAL A 288 11.66 -7.80 1.83
C VAL A 288 11.83 -7.10 3.17
N SER A 289 10.82 -7.22 4.02
CA SER A 289 10.84 -6.83 5.43
C SER A 289 10.57 -8.06 6.29
N SER A 290 11.53 -8.50 7.07
CA SER A 290 11.45 -9.71 7.90
C SER A 290 11.61 -9.38 9.39
N PRO A 291 10.83 -10.03 10.29
CA PRO A 291 9.67 -10.87 10.00
C PRO A 291 8.49 -10.08 9.46
N SER A 292 7.55 -10.80 8.83
CA SER A 292 6.34 -10.25 8.23
C SER A 292 5.08 -10.88 8.83
N TYR A 293 3.91 -10.62 8.26
CA TYR A 293 2.61 -11.09 8.72
C TYR A 293 1.74 -11.56 7.55
N ASP A 294 0.77 -12.46 7.80
CA ASP A 294 -0.21 -12.85 6.78
C ASP A 294 -1.31 -11.77 6.67
N PRO A 295 -1.56 -11.18 5.47
CA PRO A 295 -2.60 -10.18 5.24
C PRO A 295 -4.02 -10.77 5.15
N ASN A 296 -4.19 -12.07 4.86
CA ASN A 296 -5.49 -12.69 4.64
C ASN A 296 -6.45 -12.58 5.83
N PRO A 297 -6.03 -12.72 7.11
CA PRO A 297 -6.92 -12.50 8.24
C PRO A 297 -7.54 -11.10 8.29
N PHE A 298 -6.83 -10.06 7.80
CA PHE A 298 -7.34 -8.68 7.80
C PHE A 298 -8.50 -8.49 6.82
N VAL A 299 -8.52 -9.22 5.71
CA VAL A 299 -9.62 -9.21 4.74
C VAL A 299 -10.92 -9.73 5.34
N LYS A 300 -10.80 -10.80 6.15
CA LYS A 300 -11.93 -11.46 6.81
C LYS A 300 -12.40 -10.74 8.09
N GLY A 301 -11.59 -9.79 8.58
CA GLY A 301 -11.76 -9.16 9.89
C GLY A 301 -10.95 -9.94 10.93
N ILE A 302 -9.71 -9.51 11.15
CA ILE A 302 -8.82 -10.13 12.14
C ILE A 302 -9.41 -10.02 13.55
N GLY A 303 -9.43 -11.14 14.29
CA GLY A 303 -9.87 -11.16 15.68
C GLY A 303 -8.94 -10.35 16.59
N TYR A 304 -9.50 -9.75 17.63
CA TYR A 304 -8.77 -8.89 18.58
C TYR A 304 -7.50 -9.55 19.14
N GLN A 305 -7.57 -10.82 19.54
CA GLN A 305 -6.42 -11.51 20.13
C GLN A 305 -5.30 -11.76 19.13
N ALA A 306 -5.64 -12.13 17.89
CA ALA A 306 -4.66 -12.31 16.80
C ALA A 306 -3.98 -10.97 16.45
N TYR A 307 -4.75 -9.90 16.33
CA TYR A 307 -4.20 -8.56 16.09
C TYR A 307 -3.31 -8.08 17.23
N LYS A 308 -3.75 -8.27 18.49
CA LYS A 308 -2.97 -7.94 19.67
C LYS A 308 -1.62 -8.67 19.69
N THR A 309 -1.60 -9.95 19.31
CA THR A 309 -0.37 -10.75 19.23
C THR A 309 0.62 -10.14 18.22
N LEU A 310 0.15 -9.71 17.05
CA LEU A 310 0.99 -9.04 16.06
C LEU A 310 1.50 -7.67 16.56
N LEU A 311 0.62 -6.90 17.18
CA LEU A 311 0.93 -5.55 17.66
C LEU A 311 1.94 -5.55 18.82
N THR A 312 1.85 -6.54 19.71
CA THR A 312 2.74 -6.67 20.88
C THR A 312 3.97 -7.53 20.62
N ASN A 313 4.11 -8.06 19.40
CA ASN A 313 5.28 -8.85 19.04
C ASN A 313 6.56 -7.99 19.08
N PRO A 314 7.56 -8.35 19.89
CA PRO A 314 8.79 -7.57 20.01
C PRO A 314 9.62 -7.50 18.73
N ASP A 315 9.36 -8.36 17.74
CA ASP A 315 10.02 -8.32 16.42
C ASP A 315 9.28 -7.43 15.41
N LEU A 316 8.17 -6.79 15.83
CA LEU A 316 7.44 -5.77 15.08
C LEU A 316 7.11 -6.19 13.62
N PRO A 317 6.39 -7.31 13.41
CA PRO A 317 6.13 -7.83 12.07
C PRO A 317 5.25 -6.92 11.21
N LEU A 318 4.49 -6.00 11.82
CA LEU A 318 3.64 -5.05 11.10
C LEU A 318 4.39 -3.86 10.50
N ILE A 319 5.66 -3.65 10.88
CA ILE A 319 6.47 -2.53 10.37
C ILE A 319 7.16 -2.93 9.07
N ASN A 320 6.94 -2.16 8.02
CA ASN A 320 7.73 -2.27 6.80
C ASN A 320 9.13 -1.69 7.03
N ARG A 321 10.10 -2.56 7.32
CA ARG A 321 11.47 -2.14 7.62
C ARG A 321 12.16 -1.42 6.46
N VAL A 322 11.74 -1.67 5.23
CA VAL A 322 12.34 -1.03 4.05
C VAL A 322 11.98 0.45 3.98
N THR A 323 10.72 0.81 4.26
CA THR A 323 10.21 2.19 4.16
C THR A 323 10.05 2.89 5.51
N GLN A 324 9.96 2.15 6.61
CA GLN A 324 9.71 2.70 7.95
C GLN A 324 10.82 2.38 8.97
N GLY A 325 11.72 1.45 8.67
CA GLY A 325 12.87 1.16 9.51
C GLY A 325 13.85 2.34 9.52
N LEU A 326 14.12 2.89 10.71
CA LEU A 326 15.00 4.03 10.90
C LEU A 326 16.31 3.57 11.52
N TYR A 327 17.38 3.60 10.73
CA TYR A 327 18.70 3.14 11.13
C TYR A 327 19.76 4.20 10.89
N PRO A 328 20.72 4.38 11.82
CA PRO A 328 21.92 5.14 11.51
C PRO A 328 22.66 4.48 10.34
N PRO A 329 22.86 5.17 9.21
CA PRO A 329 23.34 4.50 7.98
C PRO A 329 24.80 4.05 8.05
N ALA A 330 25.53 4.45 9.07
CA ALA A 330 26.92 4.09 9.32
C ALA A 330 27.84 4.30 8.10
N SER A 331 28.89 3.53 7.96
CA SER A 331 29.89 3.68 6.88
C SER A 331 29.34 3.54 5.46
N THR A 332 28.05 3.14 5.26
CA THR A 332 27.44 3.13 3.92
C THR A 332 27.32 4.51 3.29
N VAL A 333 27.41 5.59 4.09
CA VAL A 333 27.32 6.97 3.59
C VAL A 333 28.66 7.54 3.11
N LYS A 334 29.78 6.89 3.42
CA LYS A 334 31.12 7.37 3.05
C LYS A 334 31.31 7.67 1.56
N PRO A 335 30.78 6.86 0.62
CA PRO A 335 30.80 7.19 -0.81
C PRO A 335 30.13 8.54 -1.12
N TYR A 336 28.97 8.82 -0.50
CA TYR A 336 28.24 10.08 -0.73
C TYR A 336 28.92 11.27 -0.06
N MET A 337 29.50 11.06 1.12
CA MET A 337 30.37 12.06 1.77
C MET A 337 31.57 12.41 0.91
N ALA A 338 32.23 11.41 0.35
CA ALA A 338 33.40 11.58 -0.52
C ALA A 338 33.10 12.40 -1.78
N VAL A 339 32.05 11.99 -2.54
CA VAL A 339 31.69 12.72 -3.76
C VAL A 339 31.22 14.14 -3.45
N SER A 340 30.50 14.33 -2.35
CA SER A 340 30.06 15.66 -1.88
C SER A 340 31.25 16.56 -1.51
N ALA A 341 32.25 16.01 -0.83
CA ALA A 341 33.46 16.77 -0.46
C ALA A 341 34.30 17.14 -1.68
N LEU A 342 34.35 16.25 -2.71
CA LEU A 342 35.02 16.55 -3.98
C LEU A 342 34.29 17.68 -4.74
N PHE A 343 32.95 17.62 -4.86
CA PHE A 343 32.18 18.69 -5.50
C PHE A 343 32.19 20.00 -4.71
N ALA A 344 32.23 19.92 -3.38
CA ALA A 344 32.35 21.11 -2.53
C ALA A 344 33.75 21.71 -2.52
N GLY A 345 34.74 21.11 -3.20
CA GLY A 345 36.12 21.55 -3.25
C GLY A 345 36.86 21.45 -1.91
N VAL A 346 36.36 20.69 -0.96
CA VAL A 346 36.99 20.48 0.37
C VAL A 346 38.20 19.55 0.25
N ILE A 347 38.09 18.55 -0.61
CA ILE A 347 39.18 17.66 -1.00
C ILE A 347 39.31 17.59 -2.52
N THR A 348 40.48 17.15 -2.97
CA THR A 348 40.76 16.81 -4.38
C THR A 348 41.02 15.30 -4.48
N PRO A 349 41.06 14.72 -5.68
CA PRO A 349 41.40 13.30 -5.88
C PRO A 349 42.79 12.92 -5.31
N THR A 350 43.68 13.88 -5.20
CA THR A 350 45.06 13.70 -4.72
C THR A 350 45.26 14.09 -3.25
N THR A 351 44.23 14.65 -2.61
CA THR A 351 44.28 14.98 -1.17
C THR A 351 44.51 13.70 -0.37
N THR A 352 45.53 13.73 0.50
CA THR A 352 45.87 12.61 1.38
C THR A 352 45.85 13.02 2.84
N PHE A 353 45.34 12.11 3.68
CA PHE A 353 45.40 12.21 5.14
C PHE A 353 46.07 10.97 5.72
N PHE A 354 46.75 11.13 6.86
CA PHE A 354 47.27 9.98 7.58
C PHE A 354 46.18 9.34 8.43
N GLY A 355 45.78 8.11 8.06
CA GLY A 355 44.79 7.29 8.76
C GLY A 355 45.37 6.69 10.05
N ALA A 356 45.46 7.49 11.09
CA ALA A 356 45.87 7.03 12.42
C ALA A 356 44.80 6.18 13.09
N PRO A 357 45.13 5.37 14.12
CA PRO A 357 44.11 4.60 14.88
C PRO A 357 43.08 5.46 15.60
N THR A 358 43.39 6.74 15.82
CA THR A 358 42.52 7.72 16.46
C THR A 358 42.67 9.07 15.81
N TRP A 359 41.58 9.80 15.71
CA TRP A 359 41.55 11.20 15.29
C TRP A 359 41.12 12.07 16.47
N THR A 360 41.77 13.19 16.69
CA THR A 360 41.46 14.11 17.79
C THR A 360 40.77 15.37 17.25
N LEU A 361 39.63 15.73 17.83
CA LEU A 361 38.89 16.93 17.45
C LEU A 361 39.75 18.17 17.75
N PRO A 362 40.09 19.00 16.74
CA PRO A 362 40.92 20.21 16.94
C PRO A 362 40.38 21.10 18.06
N GLY A 363 41.31 21.57 18.91
CA GLY A 363 40.97 22.41 20.06
C GLY A 363 40.36 21.69 21.27
N THR A 364 40.35 20.36 21.26
CA THR A 364 39.81 19.53 22.36
C THR A 364 40.69 18.31 22.59
N GLU A 365 40.48 17.63 23.74
CA GLU A 365 41.10 16.31 24.01
C GLU A 365 40.24 15.13 23.54
N ARG A 366 39.08 15.41 22.90
CA ARG A 366 38.14 14.36 22.50
C ARG A 366 38.70 13.57 21.33
N ARG A 367 38.84 12.25 21.54
CA ARG A 367 39.36 11.29 20.56
C ARG A 367 38.26 10.48 19.95
N TYR A 368 38.33 10.29 18.65
CA TYR A 368 37.46 9.43 17.85
C TYR A 368 38.30 8.27 17.32
N ARG A 369 37.86 7.04 17.55
CA ARG A 369 38.59 5.81 17.19
C ARG A 369 38.24 5.39 15.78
N ASP A 370 39.27 4.89 15.09
CA ASP A 370 39.07 4.11 13.88
C ASP A 370 38.76 2.63 14.25
N TRP A 371 38.14 1.90 13.33
CA TRP A 371 37.89 0.47 13.53
C TRP A 371 39.19 -0.35 13.46
N LEU A 372 40.19 0.09 12.64
CA LEU A 372 41.50 -0.54 12.51
C LEU A 372 42.48 0.00 13.54
N LYS A 373 42.79 -0.83 14.53
CA LYS A 373 43.63 -0.47 15.68
C LYS A 373 45.08 -0.10 15.32
N THR A 374 45.57 -0.55 14.15
CA THR A 374 46.91 -0.24 13.62
C THR A 374 46.95 1.06 12.80
N GLY A 375 45.77 1.56 12.43
CA GLY A 375 45.65 2.66 11.45
C GLY A 375 45.89 2.16 10.02
N HIS A 376 45.68 3.05 9.05
CA HIS A 376 45.65 2.76 7.61
C HIS A 376 46.88 3.35 6.85
N GLY A 377 47.69 4.14 7.49
CA GLY A 377 48.78 4.89 6.82
C GLY A 377 48.22 6.02 5.94
N MET A 378 48.92 6.33 4.85
CA MET A 378 48.50 7.42 3.95
C MET A 378 47.31 6.98 3.07
N LEU A 379 46.22 7.73 3.15
CA LEU A 379 44.98 7.50 2.46
C LEU A 379 44.59 8.64 1.53
N ASN A 380 44.25 8.36 0.29
CA ASN A 380 43.44 9.24 -0.54
C ASN A 380 41.97 8.84 -0.44
N VAL A 381 41.06 9.57 -1.10
CA VAL A 381 39.62 9.36 -1.03
C VAL A 381 39.19 7.95 -1.50
N THR A 382 39.81 7.41 -2.55
CA THR A 382 39.50 6.07 -3.09
C THR A 382 39.87 5.00 -2.06
N LYS A 383 41.09 5.06 -1.52
CA LYS A 383 41.58 4.10 -0.53
C LYS A 383 40.83 4.20 0.81
N ALA A 384 40.43 5.41 1.20
CA ALA A 384 39.59 5.61 2.39
C ALA A 384 38.22 4.97 2.29
N ILE A 385 37.61 4.90 1.10
CA ILE A 385 36.36 4.16 0.85
C ILE A 385 36.62 2.67 0.86
N GLU A 386 37.66 2.19 0.15
CA GLU A 386 38.08 0.79 0.05
C GLU A 386 38.28 0.16 1.44
N GLU A 387 39.09 0.81 2.28
CA GLU A 387 39.43 0.34 3.61
C GLU A 387 38.43 0.79 4.69
N SER A 388 37.40 1.56 4.31
CA SER A 388 36.41 2.10 5.24
C SER A 388 36.98 2.92 6.39
N ALA A 389 38.07 3.70 6.16
CA ALA A 389 38.77 4.45 7.18
C ALA A 389 37.89 5.55 7.80
N ASP A 390 37.60 5.44 9.10
CA ASP A 390 36.78 6.42 9.82
C ASP A 390 37.53 7.76 9.97
N THR A 391 38.82 7.71 10.29
CA THR A 391 39.65 8.89 10.56
C THR A 391 39.76 9.82 9.36
N PHE A 392 39.76 9.29 8.13
CA PHE A 392 39.71 10.13 6.92
C PHE A 392 38.38 10.92 6.86
N PHE A 393 37.27 10.26 7.13
CA PHE A 393 35.94 10.89 7.06
C PHE A 393 35.62 11.79 8.26
N TYR A 394 36.26 11.58 9.42
CA TYR A 394 36.22 12.57 10.52
C TYR A 394 36.85 13.91 10.10
N GLN A 395 38.01 13.87 9.44
CA GLN A 395 38.67 15.05 8.92
C GLN A 395 37.84 15.74 7.84
N VAL A 396 37.37 14.99 6.86
CA VAL A 396 36.51 15.51 5.79
C VAL A 396 35.23 16.15 6.35
N ALA A 397 34.55 15.51 7.30
CA ALA A 397 33.33 16.07 7.91
C ALA A 397 33.64 17.35 8.71
N TYR A 398 34.72 17.36 9.45
CA TYR A 398 35.16 18.56 10.19
C TYR A 398 35.40 19.76 9.25
N GLU A 399 36.05 19.54 8.12
CA GLU A 399 36.35 20.59 7.12
C GLU A 399 35.12 21.01 6.32
N MET A 400 34.20 20.06 6.01
CA MET A 400 32.94 20.37 5.34
C MET A 400 32.01 21.23 6.22
N GLY A 401 31.90 20.89 7.49
CA GLY A 401 30.87 21.41 8.38
C GLY A 401 29.47 20.93 8.06
N ILE A 402 28.58 20.95 9.06
CA ILE A 402 27.26 20.35 8.96
C ILE A 402 26.38 20.96 7.85
N ASP A 403 26.51 22.25 7.59
CA ASP A 403 25.63 22.94 6.65
C ASP A 403 25.89 22.47 5.21
N ARG A 404 27.16 22.29 4.81
CA ARG A 404 27.54 21.72 3.51
C ARG A 404 27.22 20.23 3.43
N ILE A 405 27.45 19.48 4.52
CA ILE A 405 27.04 18.06 4.59
C ILE A 405 25.54 17.91 4.36
N HIS A 406 24.73 18.67 5.09
CA HIS A 406 23.28 18.64 4.94
C HIS A 406 22.83 19.03 3.53
N HIS A 407 23.40 20.11 2.98
CA HIS A 407 23.09 20.59 1.62
C HIS A 407 23.31 19.49 0.56
N TRP A 408 24.48 18.86 0.57
CA TRP A 408 24.81 17.84 -0.43
C TRP A 408 24.05 16.53 -0.24
N LEU A 409 23.97 16.03 0.98
CA LEU A 409 23.36 14.73 1.26
C LEU A 409 21.84 14.76 1.14
N SER A 410 21.20 15.91 1.36
CA SER A 410 19.77 16.05 1.09
C SER A 410 19.41 15.82 -0.39
N GLN A 411 20.30 16.18 -1.31
CA GLN A 411 20.11 15.95 -2.74
C GLN A 411 20.10 14.45 -3.11
N PHE A 412 20.80 13.60 -2.34
CA PHE A 412 20.74 12.14 -2.47
C PHE A 412 19.44 11.53 -1.92
N GLY A 413 18.55 12.34 -1.36
CA GLY A 413 17.26 11.92 -0.83
C GLY A 413 17.22 11.61 0.66
N TYR A 414 18.34 11.79 1.40
CA TYR A 414 18.33 11.62 2.84
C TYR A 414 17.52 12.71 3.55
N GLY A 415 16.74 12.32 4.55
CA GLY A 415 15.87 13.23 5.29
C GLY A 415 14.58 13.62 4.54
N GLN A 416 14.28 13.00 3.41
CA GLN A 416 13.15 13.29 2.54
C GLN A 416 12.42 12.00 2.15
N SER A 417 11.17 12.11 1.69
CA SER A 417 10.48 11.00 1.03
C SER A 417 11.17 10.67 -0.28
N THR A 418 11.30 9.38 -0.58
CA THR A 418 11.93 8.92 -1.83
C THR A 418 11.02 9.08 -3.03
N GLY A 419 9.70 9.13 -2.80
CA GLY A 419 8.69 9.16 -3.84
C GLY A 419 8.29 7.76 -4.33
N ILE A 420 8.63 6.70 -3.59
CA ILE A 420 8.11 5.36 -3.86
C ILE A 420 6.59 5.35 -3.80
N ASP A 421 5.97 4.56 -4.63
CA ASP A 421 4.52 4.40 -4.73
C ASP A 421 3.92 3.56 -3.59
N LEU A 422 4.24 3.97 -2.36
CA LEU A 422 3.70 3.48 -1.09
C LEU A 422 3.41 4.66 -0.16
N ASN A 423 2.30 4.59 0.59
CA ASN A 423 1.93 5.67 1.52
C ASN A 423 2.74 5.62 2.83
N GLU A 424 3.22 4.43 3.21
CA GLU A 424 3.87 4.16 4.49
C GLU A 424 5.38 4.37 4.38
N GLU A 425 5.82 5.61 4.17
CA GLU A 425 7.23 5.96 4.07
C GLU A 425 7.63 6.97 5.15
N TYR A 426 8.72 6.66 5.89
CA TYR A 426 9.35 7.58 6.82
C TYR A 426 10.49 8.34 6.16
N ARG A 427 10.55 9.65 6.43
CA ARG A 427 11.58 10.54 5.85
C ARG A 427 12.97 10.37 6.46
N GLY A 428 13.08 9.65 7.59
CA GLY A 428 14.33 9.64 8.33
C GLY A 428 14.69 11.03 8.91
N VAL A 429 15.93 11.15 9.33
CA VAL A 429 16.49 12.42 9.84
C VAL A 429 17.88 12.61 9.24
N LEU A 430 18.05 13.58 8.36
CA LEU A 430 19.36 14.14 8.02
C LEU A 430 19.57 15.36 8.92
N PRO A 431 20.47 15.31 9.92
CA PRO A 431 20.56 16.35 10.93
C PRO A 431 21.09 17.68 10.35
N SER A 432 20.58 18.79 10.93
CA SER A 432 21.04 20.15 10.67
C SER A 432 21.06 20.97 11.96
N ARG A 433 21.64 22.18 11.93
CA ARG A 433 21.60 23.10 13.06
C ARG A 433 20.18 23.40 13.50
N ASP A 434 19.34 23.75 12.54
CA ASP A 434 17.93 24.11 12.79
C ASP A 434 17.14 22.93 13.35
N TRP A 435 17.32 21.73 12.76
CA TRP A 435 16.69 20.52 13.27
C TRP A 435 17.06 20.25 14.74
N LYS A 436 18.37 20.30 15.07
CA LYS A 436 18.83 20.06 16.45
C LYS A 436 18.30 21.10 17.43
N LEU A 437 18.30 22.38 17.04
CA LEU A 437 17.74 23.44 17.85
C LEU A 437 16.24 23.24 18.08
N LYS A 438 15.50 22.88 17.02
CA LYS A 438 14.05 22.67 17.08
C LYS A 438 13.68 21.46 17.95
N VAL A 439 14.38 20.34 17.79
CA VAL A 439 14.01 19.05 18.44
C VAL A 439 14.64 18.93 19.82
N HIS A 440 15.94 19.24 19.96
CA HIS A 440 16.69 19.02 21.20
C HIS A 440 16.86 20.30 22.04
N LYS A 441 16.46 21.47 21.52
CA LYS A 441 16.65 22.79 22.19
C LYS A 441 18.09 23.09 22.54
N LYS A 442 19.05 22.56 21.77
CA LYS A 442 20.49 22.69 21.96
C LYS A 442 21.16 23.14 20.67
N GLY A 443 22.20 23.96 20.79
CA GLY A 443 23.04 24.35 19.66
C GLY A 443 23.81 23.17 19.06
N TRP A 444 24.33 23.36 17.87
CA TRP A 444 25.15 22.37 17.17
C TRP A 444 26.62 22.43 17.68
N TYR A 445 27.21 21.27 17.91
CA TYR A 445 28.62 21.15 18.28
C TYR A 445 29.42 20.50 17.14
N GLN A 446 30.72 20.84 17.05
CA GLN A 446 31.61 20.24 16.04
C GLN A 446 31.70 18.71 16.16
N GLY A 447 31.64 18.18 17.38
CA GLY A 447 31.62 16.75 17.63
C GLY A 447 30.39 16.03 17.05
N ASP A 448 29.25 16.72 16.90
CA ASP A 448 28.09 16.18 16.22
C ASP A 448 28.37 16.01 14.72
N THR A 449 29.05 17.00 14.09
CA THR A 449 29.43 16.94 12.67
C THR A 449 30.34 15.77 12.38
N VAL A 450 31.35 15.53 13.24
CA VAL A 450 32.27 14.40 13.09
C VAL A 450 31.51 13.06 13.10
N SER A 451 30.57 12.89 14.01
CA SER A 451 29.74 11.67 14.07
C SER A 451 28.87 11.49 12.83
N VAL A 452 28.29 12.58 12.31
CA VAL A 452 27.50 12.56 11.06
C VAL A 452 28.36 12.16 9.87
N GLY A 453 29.64 12.55 9.86
CA GLY A 453 30.59 12.22 8.77
C GLY A 453 30.77 10.73 8.49
N ILE A 454 30.49 9.89 9.45
CA ILE A 454 30.52 8.42 9.31
C ILE A 454 29.14 7.77 9.43
N GLY A 455 28.07 8.56 9.27
CA GLY A 455 26.68 8.06 9.30
C GLY A 455 26.17 7.65 10.68
N GLN A 456 26.66 8.29 11.72
CA GLN A 456 26.29 8.04 13.12
C GLN A 456 25.69 9.29 13.77
N GLY A 457 25.46 9.26 15.07
CA GLY A 457 24.90 10.36 15.84
C GLY A 457 23.40 10.51 15.64
N TYR A 458 22.95 11.69 15.23
CA TYR A 458 21.52 11.98 15.03
C TYR A 458 20.97 11.53 13.68
N TRP A 459 21.81 11.05 12.78
CA TRP A 459 21.39 10.63 11.44
C TRP A 459 20.70 9.28 11.48
N VAL A 460 19.46 9.22 10.93
CA VAL A 460 18.77 7.98 10.67
C VAL A 460 18.15 8.00 9.27
N ALA A 461 18.26 6.89 8.57
CA ALA A 461 17.76 6.71 7.20
C ALA A 461 17.02 5.39 7.07
N THR A 462 16.16 5.31 6.06
CA THR A 462 15.47 4.06 5.68
C THR A 462 16.26 3.32 4.60
N PRO A 463 16.14 1.99 4.48
CA PRO A 463 16.77 1.21 3.41
C PRO A 463 16.42 1.70 2.01
N ILE A 464 15.18 2.17 1.80
CA ILE A 464 14.76 2.71 0.49
C ILE A 464 15.50 4.03 0.17
N GLN A 465 15.81 4.86 1.16
CA GLN A 465 16.66 6.03 0.95
C GLN A 465 18.10 5.63 0.59
N MET A 466 18.62 4.57 1.22
CA MET A 466 19.98 4.08 0.94
C MET A 466 20.11 3.56 -0.49
N VAL A 467 19.13 2.79 -0.99
CA VAL A 467 19.17 2.29 -2.37
C VAL A 467 18.99 3.41 -3.39
N LYS A 468 18.09 4.38 -3.13
CA LYS A 468 17.94 5.58 -3.98
C LYS A 468 19.24 6.37 -4.08
N ALA A 469 19.93 6.60 -2.96
CA ALA A 469 21.21 7.28 -2.97
C ALA A 469 22.28 6.49 -3.76
N LEU A 470 22.28 5.16 -3.62
CA LEU A 470 23.16 4.28 -4.38
C LEU A 470 22.90 4.35 -5.88
N THR A 471 21.64 4.27 -6.30
CA THR A 471 21.23 4.39 -7.70
C THR A 471 21.61 5.75 -8.29
N THR A 472 21.46 6.82 -7.50
CA THR A 472 21.93 8.16 -7.88
C THR A 472 23.44 8.21 -8.11
N LEU A 473 24.24 7.58 -7.25
CA LEU A 473 25.69 7.47 -7.42
C LEU A 473 26.09 6.66 -8.66
N ILE A 474 25.39 5.55 -8.92
CA ILE A 474 25.60 4.70 -10.11
C ILE A 474 25.35 5.50 -11.39
N ASN A 475 24.33 6.35 -11.39
CA ASN A 475 23.90 7.16 -12.54
C ASN A 475 24.58 8.54 -12.61
N ASN A 476 25.76 8.70 -12.03
CA ASN A 476 26.52 9.97 -12.06
C ASN A 476 25.70 11.18 -11.59
N GLY A 477 24.95 11.01 -10.51
CA GLY A 477 24.15 12.07 -9.92
C GLY A 477 22.76 12.26 -10.50
N GLN A 478 22.37 11.51 -11.54
CA GLN A 478 20.98 11.50 -12.00
C GLN A 478 20.09 10.76 -11.01
N VAL A 479 19.15 11.48 -10.42
CA VAL A 479 18.23 10.93 -9.41
C VAL A 479 17.16 10.11 -10.09
N LYS A 480 17.04 8.83 -9.71
CA LYS A 480 15.93 7.97 -10.09
C LYS A 480 14.93 7.85 -8.94
N THR A 481 13.64 7.80 -9.26
CA THR A 481 12.59 7.58 -8.26
C THR A 481 12.33 6.10 -8.13
N PRO A 482 12.51 5.50 -6.94
CA PRO A 482 12.12 4.12 -6.69
C PRO A 482 10.63 3.92 -6.95
N HIS A 483 10.25 2.86 -7.64
CA HIS A 483 8.84 2.57 -7.95
C HIS A 483 8.58 1.07 -8.07
N LEU A 484 7.34 0.69 -7.74
CA LEU A 484 6.83 -0.68 -7.85
C LEU A 484 5.94 -0.86 -9.09
N LEU A 485 5.33 0.21 -9.60
CA LEU A 485 4.49 0.13 -10.80
C LEU A 485 5.33 -0.11 -12.06
N TYR A 486 5.02 -1.19 -12.78
CA TYR A 486 5.51 -1.43 -14.14
C TYR A 486 4.51 -0.94 -15.19
N SER A 487 3.24 -1.38 -15.08
CA SER A 487 2.16 -0.94 -15.97
C SER A 487 0.77 -1.13 -15.38
N LEU A 488 -0.19 -0.38 -15.93
CA LEU A 488 -1.63 -0.52 -15.71
C LEU A 488 -2.28 -1.10 -16.95
N GLN A 489 -3.21 -2.05 -16.77
CA GLN A 489 -3.97 -2.65 -17.87
C GLN A 489 -5.47 -2.53 -17.64
N GLN A 490 -6.19 -2.02 -18.64
CA GLN A 490 -7.65 -1.99 -18.67
C GLN A 490 -8.15 -2.58 -19.98
N GLY A 491 -8.69 -3.79 -19.94
CA GLY A 491 -8.98 -4.55 -21.16
C GLY A 491 -7.71 -4.76 -21.99
N ASN A 492 -7.73 -4.31 -23.24
CA ASN A 492 -6.58 -4.41 -24.16
C ASN A 492 -5.64 -3.20 -24.08
N ARG A 493 -5.98 -2.16 -23.29
CA ARG A 493 -5.15 -0.95 -23.17
C ARG A 493 -4.15 -1.10 -22.05
N VAL A 494 -2.87 -0.93 -22.37
CA VAL A 494 -1.75 -0.94 -21.44
C VAL A 494 -1.14 0.44 -21.34
N THR A 495 -0.93 0.93 -20.14
CA THR A 495 -0.24 2.17 -19.83
C THR A 495 0.97 1.85 -18.98
N ARG A 496 2.18 2.02 -19.53
CA ARG A 496 3.43 1.77 -18.79
C ARG A 496 3.73 2.92 -17.84
N TYR A 497 4.42 2.61 -16.75
CA TYR A 497 4.99 3.62 -15.86
C TYR A 497 5.86 4.61 -16.66
N GLN A 498 5.69 5.89 -16.35
CA GLN A 498 6.50 6.94 -16.94
C GLN A 498 7.25 7.63 -15.79
N PRO A 499 8.59 7.59 -15.80
CA PRO A 499 9.38 8.33 -14.82
C PRO A 499 9.14 9.85 -15.01
N PRO A 500 9.38 10.66 -13.97
CA PRO A 500 9.31 12.13 -14.09
C PRO A 500 10.12 12.66 -15.28
N ALA A 501 9.52 13.56 -16.05
CA ALA A 501 10.12 14.07 -17.29
C ALA A 501 11.49 14.77 -17.08
N GLN A 502 11.71 15.33 -15.88
CA GLN A 502 12.99 15.92 -15.47
C GLN A 502 13.46 15.24 -14.19
N ALA A 503 14.43 14.34 -14.32
CA ALA A 503 15.14 13.82 -13.17
C ALA A 503 16.08 14.91 -12.60
N ALA A 504 16.11 15.07 -11.27
CA ALA A 504 17.07 15.95 -10.63
C ALA A 504 18.50 15.46 -10.90
N GLN A 505 19.42 16.40 -11.09
CA GLN A 505 20.85 16.13 -11.34
C GLN A 505 21.68 16.72 -10.21
N ILE A 506 22.51 15.90 -9.59
CA ILE A 506 23.48 16.31 -8.56
C ILE A 506 24.85 16.48 -9.25
N GLY A 507 25.43 17.66 -9.15
CA GLY A 507 26.73 17.95 -9.72
C GLY A 507 26.81 17.77 -11.23
N ASP A 508 28.04 17.78 -11.77
CA ASP A 508 28.31 17.52 -13.19
C ASP A 508 28.31 16.00 -13.47
N PRO A 509 27.44 15.47 -14.33
CA PRO A 509 27.38 14.05 -14.67
C PRO A 509 28.65 13.52 -15.37
N HIS A 510 29.43 14.40 -15.99
CA HIS A 510 30.68 14.06 -16.67
C HIS A 510 31.91 14.15 -15.77
N SER A 511 31.73 14.59 -14.52
CA SER A 511 32.85 14.70 -13.56
C SER A 511 33.50 13.34 -13.28
N PRO A 512 34.85 13.27 -13.24
CA PRO A 512 35.56 12.06 -12.86
C PRO A 512 35.29 11.63 -11.41
N TYR A 513 34.73 12.51 -10.58
CA TYR A 513 34.50 12.28 -9.17
C TYR A 513 33.58 11.07 -8.92
N TRP A 514 32.60 10.88 -9.78
CA TRP A 514 31.70 9.71 -9.72
C TRP A 514 32.48 8.40 -9.89
N GLY A 515 33.38 8.35 -10.87
CA GLY A 515 34.24 7.20 -11.13
C GLY A 515 35.21 6.92 -9.98
N ILE A 516 35.82 7.96 -9.42
CA ILE A 516 36.76 7.87 -8.29
C ILE A 516 36.09 7.21 -7.08
N VAL A 517 34.88 7.65 -6.74
CA VAL A 517 34.12 7.09 -5.60
C VAL A 517 33.66 5.66 -5.87
N ARG A 518 33.15 5.37 -7.07
CA ARG A 518 32.78 3.99 -7.43
C ARG A 518 33.99 3.05 -7.46
N ASN A 519 35.17 3.52 -7.84
CA ASN A 519 36.42 2.76 -7.75
C ASN A 519 36.77 2.38 -6.31
N GLY A 520 36.51 3.28 -5.34
CA GLY A 520 36.68 2.94 -3.93
C GLY A 520 35.72 1.83 -3.47
N MET A 521 34.46 1.87 -3.92
CA MET A 521 33.50 0.80 -3.67
C MET A 521 33.88 -0.53 -4.38
N TYR A 522 34.45 -0.44 -5.59
CA TYR A 522 35.01 -1.59 -6.29
C TYR A 522 36.18 -2.20 -5.50
N GLY A 523 37.11 -1.34 -5.03
CA GLY A 523 38.25 -1.79 -4.23
C GLY A 523 37.83 -2.53 -2.96
N MET A 524 36.79 -2.03 -2.29
CA MET A 524 36.24 -2.68 -1.08
C MET A 524 35.88 -4.16 -1.31
N ALA A 525 35.36 -4.50 -2.48
CA ALA A 525 34.92 -5.85 -2.81
C ALA A 525 35.98 -6.73 -3.49
N ASN A 526 36.93 -6.12 -4.26
CA ASN A 526 37.79 -6.85 -5.19
C ASN A 526 39.30 -6.72 -4.89
N LEU A 527 39.74 -5.77 -4.06
CA LEU A 527 41.15 -5.58 -3.72
C LEU A 527 41.50 -6.13 -2.34
N PRO A 528 42.71 -6.65 -2.12
CA PRO A 528 43.10 -7.35 -0.88
C PRO A 528 42.91 -6.57 0.42
N ASN A 529 43.04 -5.23 0.37
CA ASN A 529 42.83 -4.37 1.53
C ASN A 529 41.36 -4.02 1.76
N GLY A 530 40.47 -4.36 0.81
CA GLY A 530 39.04 -4.09 0.89
C GLY A 530 38.36 -4.89 1.99
N THR A 531 37.49 -4.24 2.76
CA THR A 531 36.81 -4.87 3.90
C THR A 531 35.89 -6.04 3.49
N GLY A 532 35.44 -6.10 2.24
CA GLY A 532 34.62 -7.20 1.68
C GLY A 532 35.38 -8.18 0.80
N TYR A 533 36.69 -8.01 0.61
CA TYR A 533 37.49 -8.84 -0.31
C TYR A 533 37.26 -10.34 -0.13
N LYS A 534 37.36 -10.84 1.10
CA LYS A 534 37.18 -12.28 1.39
C LYS A 534 35.84 -12.86 0.96
N LEU A 535 34.81 -12.03 0.86
CA LEU A 535 33.44 -12.44 0.50
C LEU A 535 33.19 -12.35 -1.00
N PHE A 536 33.74 -11.32 -1.66
CA PHE A 536 33.27 -10.94 -3.00
C PHE A 536 34.27 -11.23 -4.13
N HIS A 537 35.59 -11.30 -3.87
CA HIS A 537 36.62 -11.47 -4.92
C HIS A 537 36.48 -12.74 -5.76
N THR A 538 35.80 -13.77 -5.23
CA THR A 538 35.55 -15.05 -5.94
C THR A 538 34.31 -15.02 -6.81
N ALA A 539 33.53 -13.92 -6.85
CA ALA A 539 32.34 -13.81 -7.68
C ALA A 539 32.71 -13.82 -9.17
N PRO A 540 31.96 -14.54 -10.04
CA PRO A 540 32.20 -14.55 -11.48
C PRO A 540 31.83 -13.22 -12.16
N TYR A 541 31.33 -12.25 -11.40
CA TYR A 541 30.99 -10.89 -11.81
C TYR A 541 31.61 -9.85 -10.85
N GLN A 542 31.91 -8.66 -11.35
CA GLN A 542 32.52 -7.61 -10.54
C GLN A 542 31.46 -6.91 -9.67
N ILE A 543 31.72 -6.78 -8.40
CA ILE A 543 30.85 -6.13 -7.40
C ILE A 543 31.51 -4.83 -6.95
N ALA A 544 30.71 -3.79 -6.74
CA ALA A 544 31.12 -2.63 -5.95
C ALA A 544 30.23 -2.55 -4.71
N ALA A 545 30.83 -2.40 -3.55
CA ALA A 545 30.10 -2.50 -2.30
C ALA A 545 30.60 -1.52 -1.23
N LYS A 546 29.77 -1.27 -0.24
CA LYS A 546 30.14 -0.63 1.02
C LYS A 546 29.42 -1.30 2.18
N SER A 547 30.21 -1.77 3.15
CA SER A 547 29.68 -2.27 4.43
C SER A 547 29.51 -1.14 5.43
N GLY A 548 28.62 -1.35 6.38
CA GLY A 548 28.41 -0.47 7.53
C GLY A 548 28.07 -1.28 8.78
N THR A 549 28.50 -0.78 9.93
CA THR A 549 28.14 -1.32 11.24
C THR A 549 27.59 -0.18 12.08
N SER A 550 26.34 -0.26 12.47
CA SER A 550 25.68 0.75 13.28
C SER A 550 25.57 0.30 14.73
N GLN A 551 26.11 1.11 15.62
CA GLN A 551 26.05 0.85 17.04
C GLN A 551 24.63 1.05 17.57
N VAL A 552 24.11 0.05 18.27
CA VAL A 552 22.77 0.10 18.92
C VAL A 552 22.85 0.83 20.27
N PHE A 553 24.01 0.79 20.92
CA PHE A 553 24.25 1.51 22.17
C PHE A 553 25.67 2.07 22.24
N SER A 554 25.86 3.13 23.03
CA SER A 554 27.16 3.78 23.21
C SER A 554 28.05 2.99 24.16
N LEU A 555 29.25 2.64 23.70
CA LEU A 555 30.31 2.07 24.55
C LEU A 555 31.02 3.17 25.35
N LYS A 556 31.41 2.89 26.59
CA LYS A 556 32.29 3.77 27.35
C LYS A 556 33.66 3.82 26.69
N GLN A 557 34.41 4.93 26.88
CA GLN A 557 35.68 5.23 26.19
C GLN A 557 36.73 4.11 26.29
N ASN A 558 36.67 3.26 27.31
CA ASN A 558 37.65 2.18 27.57
C ASN A 558 37.06 0.77 27.37
N GLN A 559 35.83 0.65 26.84
CA GLN A 559 35.21 -0.64 26.57
C GLN A 559 35.42 -1.09 25.12
N THR A 560 35.68 -2.39 24.94
CA THR A 560 35.77 -3.02 23.61
C THR A 560 34.48 -3.75 23.33
N TYR A 561 33.93 -3.57 22.13
CA TYR A 561 32.76 -4.31 21.66
C TYR A 561 33.06 -5.81 21.56
N ASN A 562 32.18 -6.63 22.16
CA ASN A 562 32.24 -8.09 22.03
C ASN A 562 30.80 -8.63 21.86
N ALA A 563 30.43 -8.94 20.62
CA ALA A 563 29.09 -9.41 20.27
C ALA A 563 28.66 -10.67 21.05
N LYS A 564 29.60 -11.52 21.43
CA LYS A 564 29.29 -12.76 22.18
C LYS A 564 28.83 -12.50 23.60
N MET A 565 29.24 -11.37 24.18
CA MET A 565 28.90 -10.98 25.55
C MET A 565 27.69 -10.03 25.64
N ILE A 566 27.15 -9.63 24.50
CA ILE A 566 26.05 -8.67 24.43
C ILE A 566 24.76 -9.41 24.07
N PRO A 567 23.63 -9.13 24.76
CA PRO A 567 22.32 -9.68 24.39
C PRO A 567 22.02 -9.44 22.89
N VAL A 568 21.45 -10.42 22.21
CA VAL A 568 21.24 -10.37 20.74
C VAL A 568 20.60 -9.06 20.29
N ARG A 569 19.60 -8.57 20.99
CA ARG A 569 18.87 -7.32 20.67
C ARG A 569 19.66 -6.03 20.86
N LEU A 570 20.81 -6.09 21.48
CA LEU A 570 21.73 -4.96 21.68
C LEU A 570 22.97 -5.04 20.80
N ARG A 571 23.10 -6.08 19.98
CA ARG A 571 24.20 -6.18 19.03
C ARG A 571 24.04 -5.16 17.92
N ASP A 572 25.14 -4.78 17.31
CA ASP A 572 25.19 -3.83 16.22
C ASP A 572 24.40 -4.32 14.99
N HIS A 573 23.79 -3.38 14.27
CA HIS A 573 23.19 -3.65 12.98
C HIS A 573 24.26 -3.68 11.90
N ILE A 574 24.13 -4.61 10.94
CA ILE A 574 25.06 -4.76 9.82
C ILE A 574 24.38 -4.37 8.52
N PHE A 575 25.10 -3.65 7.69
CA PHE A 575 24.61 -3.09 6.44
C PHE A 575 25.52 -3.45 5.27
N TYR A 576 24.90 -3.66 4.12
CA TYR A 576 25.58 -3.65 2.83
C TYR A 576 24.78 -2.80 1.84
N THR A 577 25.45 -1.84 1.21
CA THR A 577 24.99 -1.21 -0.02
C THR A 577 25.94 -1.63 -1.13
N LEU A 578 25.41 -2.18 -2.21
CA LEU A 578 26.22 -2.75 -3.28
C LEU A 578 25.50 -2.71 -4.63
N PHE A 579 26.26 -2.75 -5.70
CA PHE A 579 25.75 -2.89 -7.05
C PHE A 579 26.61 -3.81 -7.90
N ALA A 580 26.00 -4.41 -8.87
CA ALA A 580 26.66 -5.36 -9.79
C ALA A 580 25.91 -5.42 -11.14
N PRO A 581 26.63 -5.80 -12.25
CA PRO A 581 28.07 -5.79 -12.41
C PRO A 581 28.64 -4.36 -12.34
N TYR A 582 29.89 -4.20 -11.94
CA TYR A 582 30.49 -2.88 -11.75
C TYR A 582 30.44 -1.97 -12.98
N LYS A 583 30.80 -2.50 -14.16
CA LYS A 583 30.86 -1.70 -15.40
C LYS A 583 29.50 -1.40 -16.00
N THR A 584 28.55 -2.33 -15.87
CA THR A 584 27.21 -2.24 -16.44
C THR A 584 26.18 -2.63 -15.36
N PRO A 585 25.92 -1.76 -14.38
CA PRO A 585 25.06 -2.09 -13.24
C PRO A 585 23.66 -2.50 -13.69
N ARG A 586 23.22 -3.65 -13.20
CA ARG A 586 21.88 -4.21 -13.43
C ARG A 586 21.06 -4.25 -12.15
N VAL A 587 21.75 -4.28 -11.02
CA VAL A 587 21.11 -4.27 -9.71
C VAL A 587 21.85 -3.35 -8.75
N ALA A 588 21.11 -2.62 -7.95
CA ALA A 588 21.52 -1.90 -6.76
C ALA A 588 20.78 -2.50 -5.55
N MET A 589 21.47 -2.77 -4.46
CA MET A 589 20.88 -3.42 -3.29
C MET A 589 21.29 -2.69 -2.01
N ALA A 590 20.33 -2.50 -1.11
CA ALA A 590 20.56 -2.19 0.29
C ALA A 590 20.05 -3.34 1.15
N LEU A 591 20.92 -3.91 1.97
CA LEU A 591 20.64 -4.97 2.92
C LEU A 591 20.97 -4.50 4.33
N ILE A 592 20.03 -4.70 5.23
CA ILE A 592 20.18 -4.45 6.66
C ILE A 592 19.84 -5.71 7.42
N LEU A 593 20.72 -6.13 8.30
CA LEU A 593 20.49 -7.20 9.25
C LEU A 593 20.50 -6.60 10.66
N GLU A 594 19.35 -6.58 11.31
CA GLU A 594 19.24 -6.08 12.67
C GLU A 594 19.98 -6.99 13.64
N ASN A 595 20.80 -6.40 14.49
CA ASN A 595 21.53 -7.09 15.56
C ASN A 595 22.42 -8.26 15.08
N GLY A 596 22.99 -8.14 13.86
CA GLY A 596 23.85 -9.14 13.23
C GLY A 596 25.16 -9.40 13.97
N GLY A 597 25.61 -8.46 14.80
CA GLY A 597 26.64 -8.65 15.82
C GLY A 597 28.09 -8.71 15.36
N GLY A 598 28.38 -8.62 14.07
CA GLY A 598 29.75 -8.63 13.55
C GLY A 598 29.81 -8.72 12.03
N ASP A 599 30.79 -8.08 11.43
CA ASP A 599 31.01 -8.08 10.00
C ASP A 599 31.25 -9.48 9.44
N GLY A 600 30.62 -9.81 8.35
CA GLY A 600 30.95 -10.96 7.51
C GLY A 600 30.40 -12.32 7.95
N VAL A 601 29.82 -12.45 9.16
CA VAL A 601 29.35 -13.78 9.61
C VAL A 601 28.03 -14.18 8.99
N VAL A 602 27.09 -13.22 8.79
CA VAL A 602 25.76 -13.50 8.22
C VAL A 602 25.40 -12.54 7.08
N ALA A 603 25.49 -11.24 7.28
CA ALA A 603 25.00 -10.25 6.31
C ALA A 603 25.80 -10.27 4.99
N GLY A 604 27.14 -10.42 5.04
CA GLY A 604 27.96 -10.52 3.85
C GLY A 604 27.67 -11.77 3.01
N PRO A 605 27.68 -12.98 3.58
CA PRO A 605 27.27 -14.19 2.88
C PRO A 605 25.83 -14.11 2.32
N THR A 606 24.89 -13.51 3.05
CA THR A 606 23.51 -13.29 2.56
C THR A 606 23.51 -12.37 1.33
N ALA A 607 24.22 -11.24 1.39
CA ALA A 607 24.33 -10.32 0.25
C ALA A 607 24.95 -11.01 -0.98
N ARG A 608 25.98 -11.84 -0.77
CA ARG A 608 26.62 -12.61 -1.84
C ARG A 608 25.65 -13.64 -2.42
N ALA A 609 24.94 -14.41 -1.60
CA ALA A 609 23.98 -15.42 -2.05
C ALA A 609 22.85 -14.81 -2.89
N ILE A 610 22.34 -13.62 -2.51
CA ILE A 610 21.34 -12.90 -3.29
C ILE A 610 21.88 -12.52 -4.68
N LEU A 611 23.10 -11.99 -4.75
CA LEU A 611 23.72 -11.66 -6.04
C LEU A 611 23.99 -12.90 -6.89
N ASP A 612 24.48 -13.99 -6.29
CA ASP A 612 24.72 -15.25 -7.00
C ASP A 612 23.42 -15.77 -7.61
N HIS A 613 22.29 -15.68 -6.89
CA HIS A 613 20.97 -16.05 -7.40
C HIS A 613 20.53 -15.16 -8.57
N ILE A 614 20.73 -13.83 -8.47
CA ILE A 614 20.36 -12.88 -9.54
C ILE A 614 21.16 -13.11 -10.82
N PHE A 615 22.46 -13.47 -10.70
CA PHE A 615 23.36 -13.63 -11.83
C PHE A 615 23.55 -15.09 -12.27
N ASP A 616 22.86 -16.03 -11.64
CA ASP A 616 22.78 -17.42 -12.12
C ASP A 616 22.04 -17.43 -13.47
N PRO A 617 22.64 -17.96 -14.55
CA PRO A 617 21.98 -18.07 -15.85
C PRO A 617 20.64 -18.83 -15.81
N ALA A 618 20.47 -19.77 -14.86
CA ALA A 618 19.22 -20.50 -14.68
C ALA A 618 18.07 -19.61 -14.21
N ASN A 619 18.37 -18.49 -13.55
CA ASN A 619 17.40 -17.53 -13.02
C ASN A 619 17.27 -16.26 -13.90
N ALA A 620 17.96 -16.24 -15.07
CA ALA A 620 17.87 -15.09 -15.97
C ALA A 620 16.42 -14.89 -16.43
N PRO A 621 15.87 -13.66 -16.33
CA PRO A 621 14.52 -13.37 -16.81
C PRO A 621 14.41 -13.79 -18.28
N GLN A 622 13.42 -14.61 -18.61
CA GLN A 622 13.11 -14.94 -19.99
C GLN A 622 12.73 -13.64 -20.70
N PRO A 623 13.23 -13.39 -21.92
CA PRO A 623 12.85 -12.20 -22.69
C PRO A 623 11.37 -12.35 -23.10
N GLY A 624 10.48 -11.75 -22.34
CA GLY A 624 9.04 -11.68 -22.61
C GLY A 624 8.47 -10.41 -21.99
N ASP A 625 7.71 -9.65 -22.78
CA ASP A 625 6.89 -8.57 -22.25
C ASP A 625 5.71 -9.22 -21.47
N PRO A 626 5.57 -9.03 -20.13
CA PRO A 626 4.53 -9.69 -19.34
C PRO A 626 3.12 -9.38 -19.83
N VAL A 627 2.96 -8.31 -20.58
CA VAL A 627 1.68 -7.91 -21.18
C VAL A 627 1.37 -8.66 -22.49
N GLN A 628 2.36 -9.27 -23.14
CA GLN A 628 2.18 -10.06 -24.37
C GLN A 628 1.94 -11.55 -24.07
N SER A 629 2.35 -12.06 -22.92
CA SER A 629 1.93 -13.36 -22.45
C SER A 629 0.48 -13.25 -21.98
N LYS A 630 -0.48 -13.77 -22.77
CA LYS A 630 -1.87 -13.94 -22.33
C LYS A 630 -1.85 -14.65 -20.98
N PRO A 631 -2.51 -14.13 -19.93
CA PRO A 631 -2.70 -14.91 -18.72
C PRO A 631 -3.41 -16.18 -19.17
N GLN A 632 -2.84 -17.33 -18.90
CA GLN A 632 -3.58 -18.59 -18.93
C GLN A 632 -4.57 -18.52 -17.75
N LEU A 633 -5.71 -17.88 -18.00
CA LEU A 633 -6.91 -18.13 -17.26
C LEU A 633 -7.24 -19.60 -17.56
N ASN A 634 -7.00 -20.47 -16.60
CA ASN A 634 -7.68 -21.76 -16.58
C ASN A 634 -9.19 -21.44 -16.49
N ASP A 635 -9.83 -21.34 -17.64
CA ASP A 635 -11.28 -21.47 -17.81
C ASP A 635 -11.64 -22.94 -17.49
N SER A 636 -11.71 -23.25 -16.20
CA SER A 636 -12.42 -24.42 -15.71
C SER A 636 -13.66 -23.95 -14.97
N ALA A 637 -14.59 -23.40 -15.73
CA ALA A 637 -16.00 -23.33 -15.37
C ALA A 637 -16.80 -23.29 -16.67
N ASP A 638 -16.77 -24.41 -17.41
CA ASP A 638 -17.91 -24.80 -18.25
C ASP A 638 -19.13 -24.98 -17.34
N VAL A 639 -19.88 -23.93 -17.19
CA VAL A 639 -21.28 -24.06 -16.77
C VAL A 639 -22.09 -24.30 -18.05
N GLN A 640 -22.28 -25.56 -18.37
CA GLN A 640 -23.36 -25.97 -19.27
C GLN A 640 -24.71 -25.57 -18.66
N ARG A 641 -25.49 -24.88 -19.48
CA ARG A 641 -26.91 -24.51 -19.50
C ARG A 641 -27.80 -25.05 -18.38
#